data_b9e0874ac3da99ffb3d17e16fb772b5a
#
_entry.id   b9e0874ac3da99ffb3d17e16fb772b5a
#
_cell.length_a   1.000
_cell.length_b   1.000
_cell.length_c   1.000
_cell.angle_alpha   90.00
_cell.angle_beta   90.00
_cell.angle_gamma   90.00
#
_symmetry.space_group_name_H-M   'P 1'
#
loop_
_entity.id
_entity.type
_entity.pdbx_description
1 polymer ?
#
loop_
_entity_poly.entity_id
_entity_poly.type
_entity_poly.pdbx_seq_one_letter_code
_entity_poly.pdbx_strand_id
1 'polypeptide(L)'
;MKRRTSTIGAILASSGVLLATGLAPAVALPGEVTAPARIQAAVQTATSYYVDPAGSDTADGRSPGTAWKSLSKVSAQTFGPGDRILFKAGGQWTGQLATHGSGSPGQPIVVGGYGTGAKPRIDGAGAVDAAVKVENEHDITIDGLEVTNTSGGATPRIGIQVTARDYGAVDGVTVRNSYVHGIQGATSGNDSSNPSVGGIIVSALGSTTPTFYRGLRIEGNEVADSRSYGIVTWSSWMQREGWNDLWDFMPVPAGGYRAWTPSTGTVVTGNTVHDISAGGITVMQAQGARIDHNRVDETAQNHGNVGIWWAGADDTVVEHNEVSGTKYWGLASDGNGFDADASVHRSLVQYNYSHDNEGGFFIAVSTGTGPAEATIRYNVSQGDGNQIFALSTNAKNIDIYNNTIWTPLTPFIANNPDRAEFSMVKVWNTSVSNVSFRNNIIYNGAGLAYRDSAAVSYDRNFYQSGPIPARERAALSGTAGLSAPGAATSINDLAGYAPTAGSLATAQGLDIPFDGGRDVRGTLLPSGMADLGAVQSTAGAGLNEAAPTVTTSFGNGQSTVPAAIADGSDLTPWASPSSGVQFPGNITLEFASPRTVKAVELATIFGAGQGIKTVDVQSWDGSAWVTQLSNAQLGWTGNSAAVERKTVQLPSAVTTGKIRLVVKAANLTWGNLAVSEISTR
;
A
#
# COMPACT_ATOMS: atom_id res chain seq x y z
N MET A 1 28.80 44.92 20.81
CA MET A 1 29.73 45.87 20.16
C MET A 1 30.16 45.32 18.81
N LYS A 2 30.07 46.18 17.79
CA LYS A 2 30.50 46.05 16.38
C LYS A 2 29.64 45.17 15.45
N ARG A 3 28.72 45.86 14.78
CA ARG A 3 28.12 45.52 13.47
C ARG A 3 29.19 45.51 12.38
N ARG A 4 29.05 44.64 11.40
CA ARG A 4 29.54 44.87 10.04
C ARG A 4 28.44 44.54 9.05
N THR A 5 27.98 45.57 8.37
CA THR A 5 27.19 45.59 7.13
C THR A 5 28.11 45.33 5.96
N SER A 6 27.67 44.52 4.97
CA SER A 6 28.23 44.55 3.63
C SER A 6 27.10 44.53 2.60
N THR A 7 27.23 45.46 1.70
CA THR A 7 26.32 45.94 0.67
C THR A 7 26.34 45.02 -0.55
N ILE A 8 25.17 44.74 -1.12
CA ILE A 8 25.01 44.04 -2.42
C ILE A 8 24.87 45.08 -3.49
N GLY A 9 25.76 45.04 -4.50
CA GLY A 9 25.67 45.83 -5.70
C GLY A 9 24.94 45.05 -6.83
N ALA A 10 23.89 45.66 -7.35
CA ALA A 10 23.19 45.21 -8.54
C ALA A 10 23.83 45.78 -9.82
N ILE A 11 24.06 44.94 -10.81
CA ILE A 11 24.46 45.39 -12.15
C ILE A 11 23.31 45.06 -13.10
N LEU A 12 22.71 46.13 -13.65
CA LEU A 12 21.81 46.11 -14.79
C LEU A 12 22.64 46.23 -16.08
N ALA A 13 22.44 45.33 -17.01
CA ALA A 13 22.91 45.48 -18.39
C ALA A 13 21.72 45.46 -19.37
N SER A 14 21.47 46.56 -19.98
CA SER A 14 20.53 46.78 -21.09
C SER A 14 21.18 46.41 -22.41
N SER A 15 20.50 45.68 -23.27
CA SER A 15 20.94 45.45 -24.66
C SER A 15 19.85 45.89 -25.63
N GLY A 16 20.21 46.83 -26.47
CA GLY A 16 19.37 47.42 -27.50
C GLY A 16 19.26 46.55 -28.76
N VAL A 17 18.13 46.72 -29.43
CA VAL A 17 17.77 46.11 -30.70
C VAL A 17 18.36 46.95 -31.84
N LEU A 18 19.04 46.34 -32.81
CA LEU A 18 19.32 46.91 -34.12
C LEU A 18 18.74 46.00 -35.21
N LEU A 19 17.80 46.52 -35.98
CA LEU A 19 17.36 45.96 -37.25
C LEU A 19 18.38 46.32 -38.35
N ALA A 20 18.78 45.31 -39.11
CA ALA A 20 19.44 45.55 -40.41
C ALA A 20 18.87 44.58 -41.45
N THR A 21 18.28 45.12 -42.49
CA THR A 21 17.82 44.44 -43.70
C THR A 21 19.00 44.21 -44.66
N GLY A 22 19.18 42.98 -45.13
CA GLY A 22 20.17 42.65 -46.13
C GLY A 22 19.79 41.44 -46.98
N LEU A 23 19.70 41.60 -48.28
CA LEU A 23 19.36 40.60 -49.29
C LEU A 23 20.36 39.43 -49.32
N ALA A 24 19.83 38.25 -49.60
CA ALA A 24 20.55 36.99 -49.74
C ALA A 24 21.30 36.88 -51.09
N PRO A 25 22.39 36.10 -51.17
CA PRO A 25 22.67 35.28 -52.33
C PRO A 25 22.46 33.80 -52.06
N ALA A 26 21.94 33.10 -53.05
CA ALA A 26 21.74 31.67 -53.07
C ALA A 26 23.08 30.92 -52.91
N VAL A 27 23.14 30.02 -51.91
CA VAL A 27 24.24 29.08 -51.75
C VAL A 27 23.72 27.67 -51.92
N ALA A 28 24.43 26.89 -52.75
CA ALA A 28 24.15 25.51 -53.08
C ALA A 28 24.02 24.58 -51.84
N LEU A 29 23.12 23.62 -51.92
CA LEU A 29 22.93 22.56 -50.95
C LEU A 29 24.20 21.68 -50.87
N PRO A 30 24.78 21.47 -49.69
CA PRO A 30 25.73 20.38 -49.47
C PRO A 30 24.99 19.07 -49.25
N GLY A 31 25.60 17.99 -49.70
CA GLY A 31 25.08 16.65 -49.78
C GLY A 31 24.47 16.07 -48.54
N GLU A 32 23.67 15.01 -48.75
CA GLU A 32 23.03 14.16 -47.76
C GLU A 32 23.98 13.82 -46.60
N VAL A 33 23.67 14.34 -45.41
CA VAL A 33 24.25 13.84 -44.18
C VAL A 33 23.55 12.50 -43.90
N THR A 34 24.23 11.40 -44.22
CA THR A 34 23.83 10.07 -43.76
C THR A 34 23.71 10.10 -42.25
N ALA A 35 22.50 9.90 -41.75
CA ALA A 35 22.25 9.73 -40.32
C ALA A 35 23.20 8.66 -39.75
N PRO A 36 23.83 8.88 -38.59
CA PRO A 36 24.66 7.85 -37.99
C PRO A 36 23.82 6.59 -37.82
N ALA A 37 24.36 5.47 -38.30
CA ALA A 37 23.76 4.17 -38.12
C ALA A 37 23.41 4.00 -36.61
N ARG A 38 22.13 3.87 -36.31
CA ARG A 38 21.71 3.40 -34.96
C ARG A 38 22.44 2.08 -34.75
N ILE A 39 23.37 2.05 -33.83
CA ILE A 39 23.89 0.79 -33.31
C ILE A 39 22.67 0.08 -32.74
N GLN A 40 22.06 -0.84 -33.48
CA GLN A 40 21.13 -1.81 -32.95
C GLN A 40 21.94 -2.61 -31.95
N ALA A 41 21.75 -2.35 -30.66
CA ALA A 41 22.22 -3.26 -29.63
C ALA A 41 21.72 -4.66 -30.04
N ALA A 42 22.65 -5.61 -30.16
CA ALA A 42 22.30 -6.98 -30.49
C ALA A 42 21.23 -7.41 -29.51
N VAL A 43 20.05 -7.78 -30.03
CA VAL A 43 18.96 -8.32 -29.20
C VAL A 43 19.55 -9.59 -28.60
N GLN A 44 19.89 -9.55 -27.31
CA GLN A 44 20.33 -10.73 -26.59
C GLN A 44 19.14 -11.69 -26.58
N THR A 45 19.34 -12.87 -27.15
CA THR A 45 18.29 -13.89 -27.18
C THR A 45 18.15 -14.46 -25.78
N ALA A 46 16.97 -14.30 -25.19
CA ALA A 46 16.64 -14.86 -23.88
C ALA A 46 16.94 -16.37 -23.83
N THR A 47 17.63 -16.81 -22.79
CA THR A 47 18.06 -18.20 -22.62
C THR A 47 17.41 -18.82 -21.39
N SER A 48 16.98 -20.07 -21.49
CA SER A 48 16.58 -20.86 -20.31
C SER A 48 17.74 -21.76 -19.87
N TYR A 49 18.08 -21.67 -18.60
CA TYR A 49 19.05 -22.51 -17.94
C TYR A 49 18.35 -23.44 -16.96
N TYR A 50 18.69 -24.71 -16.99
CA TYR A 50 18.07 -25.75 -16.20
C TYR A 50 19.02 -26.24 -15.10
N VAL A 51 18.48 -26.47 -13.90
CA VAL A 51 19.25 -26.93 -12.74
C VAL A 51 18.55 -28.17 -12.16
N ASP A 52 19.28 -29.29 -12.06
CA ASP A 52 18.79 -30.58 -11.55
C ASP A 52 19.84 -31.14 -10.56
N PRO A 53 19.48 -31.63 -9.35
CA PRO A 53 20.43 -32.26 -8.45
C PRO A 53 21.19 -33.45 -9.07
N ALA A 54 20.58 -34.10 -10.09
CA ALA A 54 21.21 -35.18 -10.87
C ALA A 54 22.00 -34.66 -12.09
N GLY A 55 22.08 -33.35 -12.32
CA GLY A 55 22.76 -32.73 -13.44
C GLY A 55 24.29 -32.72 -13.33
N SER A 56 24.93 -31.93 -14.20
CA SER A 56 26.38 -31.78 -14.24
C SER A 56 26.82 -30.33 -14.45
N ASP A 57 27.68 -29.80 -13.62
CA ASP A 57 28.20 -28.43 -13.74
C ASP A 57 29.16 -28.25 -14.92
N THR A 58 29.53 -29.32 -15.61
CA THR A 58 30.31 -29.30 -16.85
C THR A 58 29.42 -29.22 -18.09
N ALA A 59 28.08 -29.42 -17.94
CA ALA A 59 27.11 -29.31 -19.00
C ALA A 59 26.79 -27.83 -19.32
N ASP A 60 26.13 -27.57 -20.43
CA ASP A 60 25.75 -26.20 -20.86
C ASP A 60 24.53 -25.61 -20.15
N GLY A 61 23.75 -26.45 -19.46
CA GLY A 61 22.53 -26.05 -18.74
C GLY A 61 21.33 -25.67 -19.61
N ARG A 62 21.41 -25.82 -20.93
CA ARG A 62 20.42 -25.25 -21.88
C ARG A 62 19.21 -26.13 -22.15
N SER A 63 19.18 -27.31 -21.58
CA SER A 63 18.04 -28.23 -21.64
C SER A 63 17.91 -29.03 -20.35
N PRO A 64 16.73 -29.63 -20.05
CA PRO A 64 16.60 -30.55 -18.91
C PRO A 64 17.60 -31.73 -18.94
N GLY A 65 18.00 -32.18 -20.12
CA GLY A 65 18.98 -33.28 -20.29
C GLY A 65 20.44 -32.87 -20.10
N THR A 66 20.74 -31.58 -20.14
CA THR A 66 22.06 -31.00 -19.94
C THR A 66 22.09 -30.03 -18.75
N ALA A 67 21.18 -30.24 -17.77
CA ALA A 67 21.02 -29.37 -16.61
C ALA A 67 22.30 -29.26 -15.77
N TRP A 68 22.54 -28.09 -15.20
CA TRP A 68 23.54 -27.86 -14.15
C TRP A 68 23.13 -28.58 -12.86
N LYS A 69 24.11 -28.81 -12.00
CA LYS A 69 23.89 -29.54 -10.75
C LYS A 69 23.75 -28.60 -9.54
N SER A 70 24.62 -27.61 -9.40
CA SER A 70 24.81 -26.91 -8.14
C SER A 70 24.39 -25.45 -8.14
N LEU A 71 24.07 -24.92 -6.93
CA LEU A 71 23.87 -23.49 -6.72
C LEU A 71 25.13 -22.68 -7.05
N SER A 72 26.30 -23.21 -6.73
CA SER A 72 27.58 -22.55 -7.02
C SER A 72 27.82 -22.35 -8.51
N LYS A 73 27.34 -23.29 -9.35
CA LYS A 73 27.41 -23.13 -10.81
C LYS A 73 26.51 -22.01 -11.27
N VAL A 74 25.30 -21.90 -10.74
CA VAL A 74 24.37 -20.80 -11.03
C VAL A 74 24.96 -19.48 -10.57
N SER A 75 25.41 -19.40 -9.32
CA SER A 75 25.96 -18.17 -8.73
C SER A 75 27.26 -17.68 -9.38
N ALA A 76 27.93 -18.52 -10.16
CA ALA A 76 29.12 -18.14 -10.94
C ALA A 76 28.77 -17.58 -12.33
N GLN A 77 27.50 -17.52 -12.72
CA GLN A 77 27.08 -16.97 -14.02
C GLN A 77 26.54 -15.55 -13.86
N THR A 78 26.60 -14.79 -14.94
CA THR A 78 25.89 -13.52 -15.08
C THR A 78 24.79 -13.70 -16.13
N PHE A 79 23.57 -13.31 -15.78
CA PHE A 79 22.38 -13.44 -16.61
C PHE A 79 21.99 -12.10 -17.21
N GLY A 80 21.21 -12.12 -18.28
CA GLY A 80 20.76 -10.92 -18.99
C GLY A 80 19.24 -10.88 -19.20
N PRO A 81 18.75 -9.83 -19.89
CA PRO A 81 17.34 -9.63 -20.10
C PRO A 81 16.62 -10.83 -20.72
N GLY A 82 15.55 -11.28 -20.05
CA GLY A 82 14.72 -12.40 -20.45
C GLY A 82 15.25 -13.80 -20.09
N ASP A 83 16.46 -13.90 -19.52
CA ASP A 83 17.03 -15.20 -19.11
C ASP A 83 16.18 -15.84 -17.99
N ARG A 84 16.13 -17.17 -18.02
CA ARG A 84 15.37 -17.95 -17.02
C ARG A 84 16.30 -18.98 -16.37
N ILE A 85 16.30 -19.01 -15.05
CA ILE A 85 17.06 -19.98 -14.24
C ILE A 85 16.02 -20.91 -13.61
N LEU A 86 15.91 -22.13 -14.14
CA LEU A 86 14.81 -23.04 -13.85
C LEU A 86 15.31 -24.25 -13.07
N PHE A 87 14.87 -24.36 -11.83
CA PHE A 87 15.17 -25.45 -10.92
C PHE A 87 14.13 -26.58 -11.08
N LYS A 88 14.57 -27.82 -11.09
CA LYS A 88 13.68 -28.97 -11.24
C LYS A 88 12.71 -29.10 -10.08
N ALA A 89 11.41 -29.23 -10.38
CA ALA A 89 10.39 -29.51 -9.39
C ALA A 89 10.72 -30.75 -8.54
N GLY A 90 10.58 -30.64 -7.20
CA GLY A 90 10.96 -31.66 -6.23
C GLY A 90 12.48 -31.79 -5.99
N GLY A 91 13.31 -31.04 -6.72
CA GLY A 91 14.74 -30.96 -6.45
C GLY A 91 15.06 -30.16 -5.17
N GLN A 92 16.17 -30.51 -4.51
CA GLN A 92 16.62 -29.85 -3.28
C GLN A 92 18.10 -29.49 -3.40
N TRP A 93 18.43 -28.27 -3.00
CA TRP A 93 19.80 -27.75 -2.99
C TRP A 93 20.11 -27.13 -1.64
N THR A 94 21.29 -27.42 -1.12
CA THR A 94 21.78 -26.86 0.14
C THR A 94 22.81 -25.77 -0.12
N GLY A 95 22.69 -24.65 0.57
CA GLY A 95 23.56 -23.49 0.47
C GLY A 95 22.84 -22.23 0.02
N GLN A 96 23.59 -21.23 -0.42
CA GLN A 96 23.06 -19.95 -0.90
C GLN A 96 22.91 -19.95 -2.43
N LEU A 97 21.75 -19.55 -2.90
CA LEU A 97 21.52 -19.13 -4.29
C LEU A 97 21.72 -17.62 -4.39
N ALA A 98 22.79 -17.17 -5.01
CA ALA A 98 23.00 -15.78 -5.37
C ALA A 98 22.86 -15.62 -6.89
N THR A 99 22.13 -14.61 -7.32
CA THR A 99 21.99 -14.27 -8.74
C THR A 99 22.92 -13.12 -9.10
N HIS A 100 23.30 -13.01 -10.37
CA HIS A 100 24.10 -11.90 -10.88
C HIS A 100 23.61 -11.48 -12.25
N GLY A 101 23.42 -10.17 -12.41
CA GLY A 101 22.93 -9.54 -13.65
C GLY A 101 21.52 -8.97 -13.48
N SER A 102 21.10 -8.22 -14.45
CA SER A 102 19.78 -7.55 -14.45
C SER A 102 19.05 -7.80 -15.75
N GLY A 103 17.73 -7.81 -15.65
CA GLY A 103 16.86 -7.85 -16.81
C GLY A 103 16.69 -6.48 -17.47
N SER A 104 15.57 -6.28 -18.12
CA SER A 104 15.14 -4.99 -18.66
C SER A 104 13.61 -4.90 -18.61
N PRO A 105 13.02 -3.72 -18.74
CA PRO A 105 11.57 -3.56 -18.73
C PRO A 105 10.87 -4.51 -19.71
N GLY A 106 9.99 -5.34 -19.20
CA GLY A 106 9.28 -6.38 -19.97
C GLY A 106 10.09 -7.65 -20.26
N GLN A 107 11.36 -7.72 -19.90
CA GLN A 107 12.24 -8.88 -20.04
C GLN A 107 13.02 -9.13 -18.74
N PRO A 108 12.35 -9.46 -17.62
CA PRO A 108 13.03 -9.73 -16.37
C PRO A 108 13.84 -11.02 -16.45
N ILE A 109 14.89 -11.11 -15.62
CA ILE A 109 15.47 -12.40 -15.27
C ILE A 109 14.46 -13.14 -14.40
N VAL A 110 14.19 -14.42 -14.69
CA VAL A 110 13.26 -15.23 -13.90
C VAL A 110 13.99 -16.38 -13.23
N VAL A 111 13.94 -16.43 -11.91
CA VAL A 111 14.40 -17.57 -11.11
C VAL A 111 13.18 -18.35 -10.64
N GLY A 112 13.03 -19.60 -11.08
CA GLY A 112 11.81 -20.37 -10.78
C GLY A 112 11.98 -21.86 -10.99
N GLY A 113 10.84 -22.55 -11.11
CA GLY A 113 10.81 -23.99 -11.29
C GLY A 113 10.50 -24.46 -12.73
N TYR A 114 10.84 -25.72 -13.02
CA TYR A 114 10.36 -26.42 -14.21
C TYR A 114 9.93 -27.86 -13.88
N GLY A 115 9.10 -28.43 -14.74
CA GLY A 115 8.50 -29.75 -14.54
C GLY A 115 7.27 -29.66 -13.63
N THR A 116 6.80 -30.82 -13.20
CA THR A 116 5.63 -30.98 -12.32
C THR A 116 6.04 -31.60 -10.99
N GLY A 117 5.41 -31.18 -9.89
CA GLY A 117 5.70 -31.68 -8.55
C GLY A 117 5.79 -30.56 -7.51
N ALA A 118 6.43 -30.87 -6.38
CA ALA A 118 6.68 -29.90 -5.33
C ALA A 118 7.60 -28.76 -5.82
N LYS A 119 7.49 -27.60 -5.20
CA LYS A 119 8.41 -26.48 -5.48
C LYS A 119 9.87 -26.92 -5.33
N PRO A 120 10.79 -26.43 -6.16
CA PRO A 120 12.22 -26.65 -5.95
C PRO A 120 12.66 -25.97 -4.64
N ARG A 121 13.41 -26.70 -3.81
CA ARG A 121 13.79 -26.26 -2.47
C ARG A 121 15.23 -25.76 -2.42
N ILE A 122 15.40 -24.54 -1.94
CA ILE A 122 16.67 -23.93 -1.58
C ILE A 122 16.77 -23.90 -0.07
N ASP A 123 17.71 -24.65 0.49
CA ASP A 123 17.91 -24.79 1.93
C ASP A 123 19.26 -24.18 2.35
N GLY A 124 19.22 -23.03 3.02
CA GLY A 124 20.41 -22.38 3.57
C GLY A 124 21.08 -23.19 4.69
N ALA A 125 20.37 -24.19 5.26
CA ALA A 125 20.82 -25.08 6.32
C ALA A 125 21.39 -24.34 7.56
N GLY A 126 20.98 -23.08 7.77
CA GLY A 126 21.54 -22.22 8.81
C GLY A 126 23.03 -21.91 8.65
N ALA A 127 23.63 -22.24 7.52
CA ALA A 127 25.04 -22.00 7.24
C ALA A 127 25.32 -20.67 6.53
N VAL A 128 24.28 -20.06 5.94
CA VAL A 128 24.38 -18.82 5.17
C VAL A 128 23.47 -17.73 5.77
N ASP A 129 23.79 -16.46 5.51
CA ASP A 129 22.99 -15.31 5.95
C ASP A 129 21.58 -15.31 5.32
N ALA A 130 21.50 -15.52 4.01
CA ALA A 130 20.26 -15.67 3.27
C ALA A 130 20.32 -16.90 2.36
N ALA A 131 19.24 -17.66 2.25
CA ALA A 131 19.19 -18.84 1.38
C ALA A 131 19.10 -18.43 -0.10
N VAL A 132 18.30 -17.39 -0.42
CA VAL A 132 18.26 -16.75 -1.74
C VAL A 132 18.68 -15.29 -1.59
N LYS A 133 19.65 -14.85 -2.40
CA LYS A 133 20.23 -13.51 -2.33
C LYS A 133 20.24 -12.83 -3.70
N VAL A 134 19.67 -11.62 -3.74
CA VAL A 134 19.68 -10.69 -4.88
C VAL A 134 20.31 -9.39 -4.40
N GLU A 135 21.38 -8.93 -5.04
CA GLU A 135 22.09 -7.72 -4.60
C GLU A 135 22.41 -6.80 -5.77
N ASN A 136 21.91 -5.55 -5.73
CA ASN A 136 22.11 -4.54 -6.77
C ASN A 136 21.66 -4.99 -8.17
N GLU A 137 20.54 -5.66 -8.25
CA GLU A 137 19.93 -6.12 -9.50
C GLU A 137 18.56 -5.51 -9.69
N HIS A 138 18.12 -5.36 -10.94
CA HIS A 138 16.81 -4.85 -11.31
C HIS A 138 16.13 -5.74 -12.36
N ASP A 139 14.84 -5.57 -12.56
CA ASP A 139 14.05 -6.39 -13.48
C ASP A 139 14.31 -7.88 -13.26
N ILE A 140 14.07 -8.36 -12.02
CA ILE A 140 14.25 -9.74 -11.59
C ILE A 140 12.99 -10.28 -10.93
N THR A 141 12.65 -11.52 -11.21
CA THR A 141 11.50 -12.21 -10.61
C THR A 141 11.98 -13.52 -9.94
N ILE A 142 11.71 -13.66 -8.64
CA ILE A 142 11.81 -14.93 -7.91
C ILE A 142 10.39 -15.52 -7.89
N ASP A 143 10.21 -16.72 -8.45
CA ASP A 143 8.89 -17.30 -8.70
C ASP A 143 8.80 -18.78 -8.32
N GLY A 144 8.00 -19.12 -7.33
CA GLY A 144 7.61 -20.49 -7.06
C GLY A 144 8.71 -21.38 -6.42
N LEU A 145 9.57 -20.82 -5.58
CA LEU A 145 10.56 -21.57 -4.81
C LEU A 145 10.02 -21.98 -3.44
N GLU A 146 10.51 -23.09 -2.90
CA GLU A 146 10.49 -23.39 -1.47
C GLU A 146 11.84 -22.98 -0.89
N VAL A 147 11.82 -22.15 0.19
CA VAL A 147 13.05 -21.58 0.76
C VAL A 147 13.06 -21.79 2.26
N THR A 148 14.15 -22.36 2.79
CA THR A 148 14.36 -22.55 4.23
C THR A 148 15.77 -22.13 4.64
N ASN A 149 15.95 -21.75 5.92
CA ASN A 149 17.25 -21.42 6.47
C ASN A 149 17.28 -21.64 7.98
N THR A 150 17.20 -22.90 8.39
CA THR A 150 17.08 -23.29 9.79
C THR A 150 18.44 -23.49 10.43
N SER A 151 18.70 -22.78 11.53
CA SER A 151 19.90 -22.94 12.37
C SER A 151 19.52 -22.99 13.85
N GLY A 152 20.19 -23.85 14.59
CA GLY A 152 20.11 -23.82 16.07
C GLY A 152 21.03 -22.75 16.71
N GLY A 153 21.74 -21.96 15.91
CA GLY A 153 22.73 -20.99 16.38
C GLY A 153 22.21 -19.58 16.57
N ALA A 154 23.01 -18.71 17.14
CA ALA A 154 22.70 -17.33 17.49
C ALA A 154 22.92 -16.32 16.33
N THR A 155 23.00 -16.74 15.09
CA THR A 155 23.22 -15.85 13.95
C THR A 155 21.92 -15.59 13.19
N PRO A 156 21.56 -14.32 12.91
CA PRO A 156 20.37 -13.98 12.13
C PRO A 156 20.32 -14.70 10.78
N ARG A 157 19.12 -15.07 10.34
CA ARG A 157 18.89 -15.77 9.07
C ARG A 157 17.77 -15.11 8.29
N ILE A 158 17.92 -15.13 6.98
CA ILE A 158 16.94 -14.63 6.02
C ILE A 158 16.60 -15.75 5.05
N GLY A 159 15.35 -15.82 4.65
CA GLY A 159 14.90 -16.71 3.59
C GLY A 159 15.29 -16.13 2.23
N ILE A 160 14.55 -15.13 1.76
CA ILE A 160 14.81 -14.40 0.52
C ILE A 160 15.25 -12.98 0.86
N GLN A 161 16.45 -12.61 0.45
CA GLN A 161 17.01 -11.28 0.61
C GLN A 161 17.13 -10.57 -0.74
N VAL A 162 16.54 -9.38 -0.85
CA VAL A 162 16.75 -8.46 -1.96
C VAL A 162 17.33 -7.17 -1.40
N THR A 163 18.55 -6.82 -1.79
CA THR A 163 19.23 -5.63 -1.28
C THR A 163 19.73 -4.76 -2.44
N ALA A 164 19.42 -3.48 -2.37
CA ALA A 164 20.08 -2.47 -3.19
C ALA A 164 20.88 -1.54 -2.29
N ARG A 165 22.13 -1.26 -2.65
CA ARG A 165 23.02 -0.42 -1.85
C ARG A 165 23.74 0.60 -2.72
N ASP A 166 23.54 1.89 -2.42
CA ASP A 166 24.14 3.01 -3.16
C ASP A 166 23.94 2.88 -4.69
N TYR A 167 22.76 2.40 -5.09
CA TYR A 167 22.48 1.95 -6.45
C TYR A 167 21.68 2.97 -7.28
N GLY A 168 20.86 3.79 -6.63
CA GLY A 168 19.86 4.63 -7.28
C GLY A 168 18.49 3.94 -7.36
N ALA A 169 17.76 4.17 -8.45
CA ALA A 169 16.47 3.53 -8.66
C ALA A 169 16.63 2.07 -9.08
N VAL A 170 15.89 1.17 -8.43
CA VAL A 170 15.81 -0.26 -8.72
C VAL A 170 14.43 -0.58 -9.27
N ASP A 171 14.36 -1.00 -10.52
CA ASP A 171 13.09 -1.24 -11.22
C ASP A 171 12.71 -2.73 -11.23
N GLY A 172 11.42 -3.03 -11.29
CA GLY A 172 10.88 -4.31 -11.73
C GLY A 172 11.26 -5.53 -10.90
N VAL A 173 11.42 -5.39 -9.57
CA VAL A 173 11.68 -6.53 -8.67
C VAL A 173 10.36 -7.18 -8.27
N THR A 174 10.28 -8.52 -8.42
CA THR A 174 9.11 -9.31 -8.01
C THR A 174 9.54 -10.55 -7.23
N VAL A 175 8.91 -10.80 -6.08
CA VAL A 175 8.99 -12.07 -5.33
C VAL A 175 7.59 -12.64 -5.23
N ARG A 176 7.36 -13.82 -5.81
CA ARG A 176 6.01 -14.36 -5.87
C ARG A 176 5.91 -15.88 -5.78
N ASN A 177 4.70 -16.34 -5.41
CA ASN A 177 4.32 -17.75 -5.40
C ASN A 177 5.28 -18.68 -4.65
N SER A 178 6.13 -18.12 -3.78
CA SER A 178 7.15 -18.88 -3.05
C SER A 178 6.63 -19.31 -1.67
N TYR A 179 7.16 -20.43 -1.16
CA TYR A 179 6.93 -20.88 0.21
C TYR A 179 8.23 -20.69 1.00
N VAL A 180 8.25 -19.74 1.91
CA VAL A 180 9.42 -19.37 2.71
C VAL A 180 9.15 -19.74 4.17
N HIS A 181 9.88 -20.70 4.70
CA HIS A 181 9.58 -21.21 6.05
C HIS A 181 10.80 -21.74 6.79
N GLY A 182 10.63 -21.97 8.10
CA GLY A 182 11.73 -22.48 8.92
C GLY A 182 12.91 -21.52 8.95
N ILE A 183 12.66 -20.21 9.02
CA ILE A 183 13.71 -19.19 9.07
C ILE A 183 14.11 -19.02 10.54
N GLN A 184 15.06 -19.83 10.97
CA GLN A 184 15.48 -19.96 12.36
C GLN A 184 16.92 -19.44 12.50
N GLY A 185 17.15 -18.56 13.46
CA GLY A 185 18.47 -17.97 13.76
C GLY A 185 18.41 -17.23 15.07
N ALA A 186 19.41 -16.42 15.39
CA ALA A 186 19.59 -15.78 16.69
C ALA A 186 18.30 -15.23 17.33
N THR A 187 18.25 -15.49 18.60
CA THR A 187 17.13 -15.10 19.47
C THR A 187 17.65 -14.34 20.69
N SER A 188 18.60 -13.42 20.52
CA SER A 188 18.80 -12.44 21.57
C SER A 188 17.58 -11.52 21.58
N GLY A 189 17.15 -11.06 22.74
CA GLY A 189 15.92 -10.27 22.87
C GLY A 189 15.81 -9.03 21.98
N ASN A 190 16.91 -8.63 21.33
CA ASN A 190 16.95 -7.52 20.37
C ASN A 190 16.87 -7.98 18.90
N ASP A 191 17.12 -9.25 18.60
CA ASP A 191 17.11 -9.73 17.21
C ASP A 191 15.73 -10.12 16.72
N SER A 192 14.83 -10.49 17.62
CA SER A 192 13.43 -10.78 17.30
C SER A 192 12.63 -9.54 16.86
N SER A 193 13.12 -8.35 17.18
CA SER A 193 12.54 -7.08 16.74
C SER A 193 13.32 -6.42 15.59
N ASN A 194 14.28 -7.13 15.00
CA ASN A 194 15.09 -6.59 13.91
C ASN A 194 14.43 -6.83 12.55
N PRO A 195 13.83 -5.81 11.90
CA PRO A 195 13.14 -5.95 10.62
C PRO A 195 14.07 -6.22 9.44
N SER A 196 15.38 -6.33 9.65
CA SER A 196 16.33 -6.77 8.62
C SER A 196 16.55 -8.29 8.60
N VAL A 197 15.75 -9.05 9.37
CA VAL A 197 15.87 -10.52 9.52
C VAL A 197 14.48 -11.15 9.37
N GLY A 198 14.37 -12.26 8.68
CA GLY A 198 13.09 -12.99 8.57
C GLY A 198 12.88 -13.65 7.21
N GLY A 199 11.62 -13.83 6.85
CA GLY A 199 11.23 -14.58 5.66
C GLY A 199 11.64 -13.93 4.35
N ILE A 200 10.99 -12.82 3.98
CA ILE A 200 11.28 -12.04 2.76
C ILE A 200 11.69 -10.63 3.17
N ILE A 201 12.94 -10.28 2.94
CA ILE A 201 13.49 -8.98 3.32
C ILE A 201 13.98 -8.22 2.09
N VAL A 202 13.37 -7.06 1.84
CA VAL A 202 13.75 -6.14 0.77
C VAL A 202 14.31 -4.86 1.38
N SER A 203 15.53 -4.46 1.00
CA SER A 203 16.18 -3.31 1.62
C SER A 203 16.84 -2.36 0.63
N ALA A 204 16.65 -1.05 0.86
CA ALA A 204 17.28 0.04 0.13
C ALA A 204 18.32 0.71 1.04
N LEU A 205 19.58 0.39 0.86
CA LEU A 205 20.67 0.73 1.79
C LEU A 205 21.67 1.70 1.16
N GLY A 206 22.58 2.18 1.98
CA GLY A 206 23.70 2.99 1.53
C GLY A 206 23.82 4.32 2.23
N SER A 207 24.76 5.14 1.74
CA SER A 207 25.08 6.42 2.35
C SER A 207 25.49 7.52 1.35
N THR A 208 25.67 7.15 0.08
CA THR A 208 26.22 8.04 -0.97
C THR A 208 25.23 8.27 -2.11
N THR A 209 24.58 7.22 -2.59
CA THR A 209 23.61 7.30 -3.70
C THR A 209 22.22 6.97 -3.19
N PRO A 210 21.27 7.91 -3.21
CA PRO A 210 19.88 7.65 -2.82
C PRO A 210 19.33 6.41 -3.53
N THR A 211 18.89 5.44 -2.74
CA THR A 211 18.47 4.12 -3.24
C THR A 211 17.02 3.86 -2.87
N PHE A 212 16.24 3.40 -3.85
CA PHE A 212 14.81 3.15 -3.71
C PHE A 212 14.32 2.21 -4.81
N TYR A 213 13.17 1.55 -4.57
CA TYR A 213 12.52 0.68 -5.54
C TYR A 213 11.42 1.40 -6.30
N ARG A 214 11.21 1.02 -7.58
CA ARG A 214 10.06 1.40 -8.40
C ARG A 214 9.34 0.16 -8.89
N GLY A 215 8.07 0.01 -8.50
CA GLY A 215 7.27 -1.15 -8.90
C GLY A 215 7.69 -2.45 -8.22
N LEU A 216 8.15 -2.40 -6.97
CA LEU A 216 8.39 -3.61 -6.15
C LEU A 216 7.08 -4.37 -5.95
N ARG A 217 7.10 -5.70 -6.20
CA ARG A 217 5.97 -6.59 -5.97
C ARG A 217 6.35 -7.77 -5.09
N ILE A 218 5.58 -8.01 -4.03
CA ILE A 218 5.67 -9.20 -3.19
C ILE A 218 4.27 -9.81 -3.17
N GLU A 219 4.06 -10.91 -3.93
CA GLU A 219 2.71 -11.35 -4.25
C GLU A 219 2.52 -12.86 -4.17
N GLY A 220 1.43 -13.30 -3.52
CA GLY A 220 1.02 -14.72 -3.48
C GLY A 220 2.04 -15.65 -2.82
N ASN A 221 2.86 -15.14 -1.91
CA ASN A 221 3.79 -15.97 -1.16
C ASN A 221 3.13 -16.53 0.11
N GLU A 222 3.60 -17.68 0.55
CA GLU A 222 3.37 -18.18 1.91
C GLU A 222 4.67 -18.03 2.70
N VAL A 223 4.59 -17.34 3.86
CA VAL A 223 5.73 -17.12 4.74
C VAL A 223 5.37 -17.61 6.15
N ALA A 224 6.10 -18.60 6.66
CA ALA A 224 5.76 -19.26 7.90
C ALA A 224 6.97 -19.59 8.77
N ASP A 225 6.73 -19.84 10.06
CA ASP A 225 7.75 -20.30 11.01
C ASP A 225 9.03 -19.46 10.94
N SER A 226 8.90 -18.14 11.10
CA SER A 226 10.02 -17.22 11.16
C SER A 226 10.28 -16.75 12.59
N ARG A 227 11.54 -16.87 13.03
CA ARG A 227 11.98 -16.41 14.36
C ARG A 227 12.10 -14.90 14.50
N SER A 228 11.83 -14.16 13.43
CA SER A 228 11.77 -12.70 13.42
C SER A 228 10.55 -12.26 12.60
N TYR A 229 10.74 -11.50 11.55
CA TYR A 229 9.65 -10.96 10.72
C TYR A 229 9.23 -11.91 9.59
N GLY A 230 8.01 -11.69 9.07
CA GLY A 230 7.53 -12.37 7.87
C GLY A 230 8.03 -11.69 6.60
N ILE A 231 7.39 -10.58 6.20
CA ILE A 231 7.71 -9.80 5.00
C ILE A 231 8.05 -8.37 5.42
N VAL A 232 9.21 -7.86 4.97
CA VAL A 232 9.63 -6.50 5.33
C VAL A 232 10.23 -5.77 4.13
N THR A 233 9.85 -4.50 3.96
CA THR A 233 10.66 -3.52 3.25
C THR A 233 11.25 -2.52 4.24
N TRP A 234 12.54 -2.20 4.13
CA TRP A 234 13.15 -1.19 4.99
C TRP A 234 14.28 -0.43 4.29
N SER A 235 14.78 0.66 4.90
CA SER A 235 15.76 1.49 4.23
C SER A 235 16.66 2.26 5.20
N SER A 236 17.84 2.65 4.73
CA SER A 236 18.64 3.70 5.34
C SER A 236 18.28 5.12 4.90
N TRP A 237 17.36 5.29 3.95
CA TRP A 237 16.94 6.57 3.35
C TRP A 237 15.58 7.00 3.90
N MET A 238 15.47 7.11 5.24
CA MET A 238 14.20 7.31 5.94
C MET A 238 14.07 8.66 6.66
N GLN A 239 15.15 9.46 6.75
CA GLN A 239 15.12 10.71 7.50
C GLN A 239 14.43 11.82 6.72
N ARG A 240 13.30 12.31 7.20
CA ARG A 240 12.56 13.44 6.63
C ARG A 240 13.13 14.76 7.08
N GLU A 241 13.19 15.73 6.18
CA GLU A 241 13.59 17.10 6.50
C GLU A 241 12.57 17.76 7.45
N GLY A 242 13.07 18.37 8.49
CA GLY A 242 12.25 19.04 9.50
C GLY A 242 11.59 18.13 10.53
N TRP A 243 11.75 16.81 10.41
CA TRP A 243 11.25 15.85 11.40
C TRP A 243 12.40 15.21 12.16
N ASN A 244 12.23 15.11 13.47
CA ASN A 244 13.16 14.38 14.33
C ASN A 244 12.57 13.00 14.58
N ASP A 245 12.67 12.14 13.57
CA ASP A 245 12.17 10.78 13.65
C ASP A 245 13.15 9.90 14.43
N LEU A 246 12.63 9.15 15.38
CA LEU A 246 13.39 8.21 16.18
C LEU A 246 13.19 6.80 15.60
N TRP A 247 14.18 6.34 14.83
CA TRP A 247 14.22 5.02 14.24
C TRP A 247 14.99 4.03 15.13
N ASP A 248 14.87 4.16 16.46
CA ASP A 248 15.63 3.37 17.44
C ASP A 248 15.25 1.90 17.49
N PHE A 249 14.09 1.54 16.95
CA PHE A 249 13.66 0.16 16.72
C PHE A 249 14.29 -0.47 15.47
N MET A 250 15.06 0.27 14.69
CA MET A 250 15.70 -0.17 13.45
C MET A 250 17.22 -0.21 13.62
N PRO A 251 17.94 -1.07 12.84
CA PRO A 251 19.41 -1.01 12.78
C PRO A 251 19.86 0.34 12.24
N VAL A 252 20.41 1.20 13.09
CA VAL A 252 20.91 2.52 12.68
C VAL A 252 22.09 2.38 11.72
N PRO A 253 22.01 2.89 10.48
CA PRO A 253 23.12 2.83 9.54
C PRO A 253 24.34 3.60 10.06
N ALA A 254 25.55 3.17 9.69
CA ALA A 254 26.76 3.90 10.01
C ALA A 254 26.66 5.36 9.51
N GLY A 255 26.78 6.31 10.44
CA GLY A 255 26.60 7.74 10.16
C GLY A 255 25.14 8.22 10.11
N GLY A 256 24.19 7.45 10.66
CA GLY A 256 22.76 7.79 10.76
C GLY A 256 21.96 7.55 9.48
N TYR A 257 20.65 7.79 9.59
CA TYR A 257 19.74 7.72 8.43
C TYR A 257 20.00 8.84 7.43
N ARG A 258 19.67 8.59 6.18
CA ARG A 258 19.82 9.52 5.04
C ARG A 258 18.50 10.15 4.70
N ALA A 259 18.55 11.26 3.94
CA ALA A 259 17.36 11.97 3.48
C ALA A 259 16.33 11.03 2.88
N TRP A 260 15.08 11.19 3.27
CA TRP A 260 13.96 10.36 2.84
C TRP A 260 13.85 10.33 1.31
N THR A 261 13.95 9.14 0.77
CA THR A 261 13.86 8.87 -0.66
C THR A 261 12.95 7.67 -0.83
N PRO A 262 11.64 7.87 -1.05
CA PRO A 262 10.67 6.79 -0.99
C PRO A 262 10.73 5.85 -2.18
N SER A 263 10.50 4.57 -1.92
CA SER A 263 10.12 3.61 -2.95
C SER A 263 8.71 3.92 -3.45
N THR A 264 8.45 3.73 -4.74
CA THR A 264 7.17 4.04 -5.38
C THR A 264 6.56 2.83 -6.08
N GLY A 265 5.22 2.73 -6.09
CA GLY A 265 4.53 1.60 -6.71
C GLY A 265 4.82 0.25 -6.03
N THR A 266 5.11 0.27 -4.73
CA THR A 266 5.28 -0.94 -3.93
C THR A 266 3.93 -1.62 -3.72
N VAL A 267 3.84 -2.91 -4.02
CA VAL A 267 2.64 -3.73 -3.83
C VAL A 267 2.99 -5.00 -3.05
N VAL A 268 2.31 -5.19 -1.92
CA VAL A 268 2.38 -6.42 -1.11
C VAL A 268 0.99 -7.02 -1.09
N THR A 269 0.75 -8.07 -1.88
CA THR A 269 -0.61 -8.54 -2.16
C THR A 269 -0.76 -10.05 -2.14
N GLY A 270 -1.89 -10.55 -1.63
CA GLY A 270 -2.26 -11.97 -1.70
C GLY A 270 -1.30 -12.91 -0.96
N ASN A 271 -0.51 -12.41 -0.02
CA ASN A 271 0.40 -13.26 0.74
C ASN A 271 -0.31 -13.88 1.95
N THR A 272 0.10 -15.09 2.32
CA THR A 272 -0.27 -15.73 3.59
C THR A 272 0.96 -15.74 4.50
N VAL A 273 0.84 -15.10 5.67
CA VAL A 273 1.95 -14.95 6.62
C VAL A 273 1.48 -15.46 7.98
N HIS A 274 2.15 -16.47 8.55
CA HIS A 274 1.69 -17.07 9.81
C HIS A 274 2.83 -17.69 10.64
N ASP A 275 2.57 -17.93 11.92
CA ASP A 275 3.57 -18.48 12.85
C ASP A 275 4.83 -17.61 12.92
N ILE A 276 4.67 -16.30 13.09
CA ILE A 276 5.76 -15.32 13.06
C ILE A 276 6.08 -14.84 14.47
N SER A 277 7.36 -14.88 14.84
CA SER A 277 7.78 -14.47 16.19
C SER A 277 7.64 -12.98 16.46
N ALA A 278 7.76 -12.12 15.44
CA ALA A 278 7.59 -10.66 15.52
C ALA A 278 6.52 -10.17 14.53
N GLY A 279 6.77 -9.12 13.75
CA GLY A 279 5.80 -8.53 12.82
C GLY A 279 5.52 -9.38 11.58
N GLY A 280 4.27 -9.41 11.14
CA GLY A 280 3.86 -10.18 9.96
C GLY A 280 4.29 -9.51 8.67
N ILE A 281 3.71 -8.37 8.33
CA ILE A 281 4.05 -7.57 7.14
C ILE A 281 4.41 -6.15 7.56
N THR A 282 5.55 -5.67 7.06
CA THR A 282 6.06 -4.33 7.36
C THR A 282 6.46 -3.61 6.09
N VAL A 283 5.92 -2.41 5.86
CA VAL A 283 6.28 -1.59 4.71
C VAL A 283 6.84 -0.24 5.16
N MET A 284 8.10 0.01 4.82
CA MET A 284 8.76 1.26 5.18
C MET A 284 9.32 1.97 3.94
N GLN A 285 9.57 3.29 4.07
CA GLN A 285 10.17 4.13 3.03
C GLN A 285 9.38 4.06 1.73
N ALA A 286 8.09 4.29 1.78
CA ALA A 286 7.24 4.17 0.60
C ALA A 286 6.40 5.42 0.35
N GLN A 287 6.03 5.63 -0.92
CA GLN A 287 4.98 6.56 -1.31
C GLN A 287 4.01 5.85 -2.25
N GLY A 288 2.73 5.88 -1.89
CA GLY A 288 1.68 5.20 -2.65
C GLY A 288 1.82 3.67 -2.59
N ALA A 289 2.25 3.11 -1.45
CA ALA A 289 2.28 1.67 -1.27
C ALA A 289 0.87 1.10 -1.15
N ARG A 290 0.69 -0.13 -1.65
CA ARG A 290 -0.53 -0.91 -1.49
C ARG A 290 -0.24 -2.22 -0.77
N ILE A 291 -0.95 -2.46 0.34
CA ILE A 291 -0.89 -3.68 1.14
C ILE A 291 -2.30 -4.27 1.12
N ASP A 292 -2.53 -5.29 0.29
CA ASP A 292 -3.88 -5.75 0.07
C ASP A 292 -4.04 -7.26 -0.07
N HIS A 293 -5.23 -7.78 0.24
CA HIS A 293 -5.59 -9.19 0.10
C HIS A 293 -4.61 -10.16 0.80
N ASN A 294 -3.90 -9.69 1.83
CA ASN A 294 -3.03 -10.56 2.60
C ASN A 294 -3.81 -11.20 3.76
N ARG A 295 -3.44 -12.43 4.08
CA ARG A 295 -3.83 -13.08 5.32
C ARG A 295 -2.63 -13.15 6.24
N VAL A 296 -2.77 -12.56 7.43
CA VAL A 296 -1.72 -12.52 8.44
C VAL A 296 -2.29 -13.13 9.73
N ASP A 297 -1.70 -14.22 10.20
CA ASP A 297 -2.22 -14.97 11.31
C ASP A 297 -1.11 -15.38 12.29
N GLU A 298 -1.41 -15.45 13.59
CA GLU A 298 -0.48 -15.88 14.62
C GLU A 298 0.88 -15.18 14.57
N THR A 299 0.87 -13.85 14.58
CA THR A 299 2.09 -13.03 14.64
C THR A 299 2.43 -12.59 16.07
N ALA A 300 3.60 -12.00 16.27
CA ALA A 300 4.12 -11.59 17.57
C ALA A 300 4.18 -12.76 18.58
N GLN A 301 4.46 -13.99 18.12
CA GLN A 301 4.38 -15.19 18.95
C GLN A 301 5.42 -15.23 20.10
N ASN A 302 6.55 -14.53 19.96
CA ASN A 302 7.63 -14.51 20.95
C ASN A 302 8.14 -13.10 21.30
N HIS A 303 7.61 -12.07 20.65
CA HIS A 303 8.02 -10.68 20.87
C HIS A 303 6.91 -9.71 20.50
N GLY A 304 6.71 -8.64 21.29
CA GLY A 304 5.72 -7.60 21.00
C GLY A 304 5.93 -7.00 19.62
N ASN A 305 4.87 -7.02 18.80
CA ASN A 305 4.82 -6.45 17.47
C ASN A 305 3.37 -6.43 16.96
N VAL A 306 3.16 -6.10 15.71
CA VAL A 306 1.86 -5.91 15.07
C VAL A 306 1.72 -6.81 13.83
N GLY A 307 0.50 -7.16 13.47
CA GLY A 307 0.24 -8.00 12.29
C GLY A 307 0.69 -7.36 11.00
N ILE A 308 0.15 -6.17 10.68
CA ILE A 308 0.56 -5.35 9.51
C ILE A 308 0.84 -3.93 9.97
N TRP A 309 2.04 -3.40 9.64
CA TRP A 309 2.38 -2.03 9.98
C TRP A 309 3.25 -1.34 8.92
N TRP A 310 3.24 -0.01 8.92
CA TRP A 310 4.00 0.79 7.97
C TRP A 310 4.56 2.05 8.64
N ALA A 311 5.74 2.47 8.20
CA ALA A 311 6.46 3.60 8.77
C ALA A 311 7.27 4.37 7.72
N GLY A 312 7.49 5.67 7.93
CA GLY A 312 8.17 6.51 6.97
C GLY A 312 7.51 6.48 5.60
N ALA A 313 6.19 6.36 5.56
CA ALA A 313 5.42 6.10 4.35
C ALA A 313 4.29 7.12 4.16
N ASP A 314 4.08 7.54 2.92
CA ASP A 314 2.98 8.43 2.53
C ASP A 314 2.01 7.73 1.60
N ASP A 315 0.74 8.14 1.67
CA ASP A 315 -0.30 7.70 0.73
C ASP A 315 -0.44 6.16 0.65
N THR A 316 -0.24 5.48 1.80
CA THR A 316 -0.32 4.02 1.87
C THR A 316 -1.77 3.57 1.94
N VAL A 317 -2.13 2.61 1.10
CA VAL A 317 -3.45 1.95 1.11
C VAL A 317 -3.32 0.55 1.71
N VAL A 318 -4.07 0.29 2.78
CA VAL A 318 -4.12 -1.00 3.49
C VAL A 318 -5.55 -1.51 3.43
N GLU A 319 -5.82 -2.49 2.56
CA GLU A 319 -7.20 -2.89 2.30
C GLU A 319 -7.37 -4.38 2.00
N HIS A 320 -8.58 -4.89 2.26
CA HIS A 320 -8.92 -6.29 2.01
C HIS A 320 -7.97 -7.30 2.66
N ASN A 321 -7.31 -6.93 3.77
CA ASN A 321 -6.47 -7.84 4.52
C ASN A 321 -7.29 -8.50 5.65
N GLU A 322 -6.93 -9.75 5.97
CA GLU A 322 -7.37 -10.45 7.17
C GLU A 322 -6.20 -10.57 8.13
N VAL A 323 -6.37 -10.07 9.36
CA VAL A 323 -5.31 -10.12 10.39
C VAL A 323 -5.87 -10.68 11.68
N SER A 324 -5.26 -11.75 12.19
CA SER A 324 -5.73 -12.46 13.37
C SER A 324 -4.62 -13.01 14.26
N GLY A 325 -4.95 -13.29 15.52
CA GLY A 325 -4.08 -14.04 16.42
C GLY A 325 -2.79 -13.35 16.84
N THR A 326 -2.64 -12.04 16.61
CA THR A 326 -1.45 -11.26 17.02
C THR A 326 -1.36 -11.23 18.55
N LYS A 327 -0.22 -11.62 19.12
CA LYS A 327 -0.02 -11.76 20.56
C LYS A 327 0.41 -10.44 21.22
N TYR A 328 -0.07 -10.24 22.45
CA TYR A 328 0.31 -9.10 23.29
C TYR A 328 1.36 -9.50 24.34
N TRP A 329 2.48 -8.79 24.40
CA TRP A 329 3.60 -9.10 25.27
C TRP A 329 3.84 -8.09 26.40
N GLY A 330 2.83 -7.31 26.77
CA GLY A 330 2.94 -6.35 27.88
C GLY A 330 3.69 -5.07 27.52
N LEU A 331 4.06 -4.85 26.27
CA LEU A 331 4.52 -3.56 25.76
C LEU A 331 3.31 -2.64 25.60
N ALA A 332 3.55 -1.33 25.76
CA ALA A 332 2.48 -0.36 26.00
C ALA A 332 1.36 -0.35 24.94
N SER A 333 1.62 -0.77 23.70
CA SER A 333 0.65 -0.62 22.62
C SER A 333 0.74 -1.65 21.49
N ASP A 334 1.54 -2.70 21.61
CA ASP A 334 1.67 -3.71 20.56
C ASP A 334 0.64 -4.86 20.70
N GLY A 335 0.61 -5.75 19.71
CA GLY A 335 -0.31 -6.88 19.66
C GLY A 335 -1.57 -6.60 18.84
N ASN A 336 -1.66 -5.46 18.17
CA ASN A 336 -2.79 -5.07 17.35
C ASN A 336 -2.71 -5.67 15.94
N GLY A 337 -3.85 -5.67 15.25
CA GLY A 337 -3.89 -6.10 13.85
C GLY A 337 -3.12 -5.16 12.93
N PHE A 338 -3.29 -3.84 13.11
CA PHE A 338 -2.75 -2.81 12.22
C PHE A 338 -2.09 -1.67 12.97
N ASP A 339 -1.01 -1.07 12.38
CA ASP A 339 -0.33 0.08 12.96
C ASP A 339 0.17 1.06 11.90
N ALA A 340 -0.27 2.32 12.04
CA ALA A 340 0.29 3.47 11.35
C ALA A 340 1.39 4.08 12.23
N ASP A 341 2.63 3.62 12.04
CA ASP A 341 3.77 3.98 12.88
C ASP A 341 4.52 5.23 12.33
N ALA A 342 5.65 5.49 12.87
CA ALA A 342 6.45 6.71 12.73
C ALA A 342 6.43 7.36 11.34
N SER A 343 6.11 8.66 11.32
CA SER A 343 6.21 9.52 10.13
C SER A 343 5.37 9.07 8.95
N VAL A 344 4.11 8.79 9.19
CA VAL A 344 3.13 8.34 8.19
C VAL A 344 2.16 9.47 7.85
N HIS A 345 1.99 9.73 6.56
CA HIS A 345 1.02 10.70 6.07
C HIS A 345 -0.07 10.03 5.24
N ARG A 346 -1.33 10.44 5.48
CA ARG A 346 -2.47 10.16 4.61
C ARG A 346 -2.64 8.67 4.27
N SER A 347 -2.54 7.80 5.27
CA SER A 347 -2.86 6.39 5.06
C SER A 347 -4.36 6.17 4.94
N LEU A 348 -4.74 5.20 4.12
CA LEU A 348 -6.11 4.72 3.99
C LEU A 348 -6.18 3.26 4.42
N VAL A 349 -6.90 2.99 5.51
CA VAL A 349 -7.12 1.65 6.07
C VAL A 349 -8.59 1.30 5.89
N GLN A 350 -8.90 0.43 4.93
CA GLN A 350 -10.30 0.15 4.57
C GLN A 350 -10.53 -1.30 4.21
N TYR A 351 -11.76 -1.76 4.39
CA TYR A 351 -12.23 -3.07 3.95
C TYR A 351 -11.43 -4.25 4.53
N ASN A 352 -10.79 -4.06 5.69
CA ASN A 352 -10.04 -5.12 6.35
C ASN A 352 -10.92 -5.85 7.37
N TYR A 353 -10.53 -7.08 7.66
CA TYR A 353 -11.06 -7.88 8.75
C TYR A 353 -9.96 -8.14 9.78
N SER A 354 -10.14 -7.61 10.98
CA SER A 354 -9.27 -7.81 12.14
C SER A 354 -10.01 -8.68 13.15
N HIS A 355 -9.37 -9.76 13.64
CA HIS A 355 -10.06 -10.55 14.65
C HIS A 355 -9.11 -11.29 15.60
N ASP A 356 -9.54 -11.43 16.83
CA ASP A 356 -8.85 -12.20 17.85
C ASP A 356 -7.40 -11.75 18.11
N ASN A 357 -7.06 -10.48 17.82
CA ASN A 357 -5.77 -9.90 18.14
C ASN A 357 -5.75 -9.44 19.60
N GLU A 358 -4.76 -9.88 20.37
CA GLU A 358 -4.71 -9.64 21.81
C GLU A 358 -4.48 -8.16 22.18
N GLY A 359 -3.78 -7.38 21.35
CA GLY A 359 -3.48 -5.96 21.58
C GLY A 359 -4.59 -5.02 21.15
N GLY A 360 -5.40 -5.39 20.16
CA GLY A 360 -6.49 -4.58 19.64
C GLY A 360 -6.57 -4.54 18.11
N PHE A 361 -7.35 -3.61 17.60
CA PHE A 361 -7.54 -3.46 16.16
C PHE A 361 -6.46 -2.57 15.53
N PHE A 362 -6.33 -1.34 16.02
CA PHE A 362 -5.53 -0.33 15.34
C PHE A 362 -4.69 0.53 16.31
N ILE A 363 -3.43 0.73 15.96
CA ILE A 363 -2.55 1.70 16.61
C ILE A 363 -2.25 2.85 15.65
N ALA A 364 -2.08 4.05 16.20
CA ALA A 364 -1.42 5.16 15.55
C ALA A 364 -0.39 5.74 16.48
N VAL A 365 0.88 5.72 16.09
CA VAL A 365 2.00 6.21 16.90
C VAL A 365 3.09 6.79 16.03
N SER A 366 3.79 7.82 16.53
CA SER A 366 5.03 8.29 15.92
C SER A 366 6.08 8.47 16.99
N THR A 367 7.24 7.89 16.80
CA THR A 367 8.36 7.98 17.75
C THR A 367 9.11 9.30 17.69
N GLY A 368 8.84 10.15 16.69
CA GLY A 368 9.49 11.45 16.47
C GLY A 368 8.54 12.63 16.45
N THR A 369 8.82 13.62 15.61
CA THR A 369 8.00 14.82 15.40
C THR A 369 7.09 14.72 14.18
N GLY A 370 7.31 13.73 13.30
CA GLY A 370 6.43 13.42 12.21
C GLY A 370 5.06 12.93 12.69
N PRO A 371 4.02 12.97 11.85
CA PRO A 371 2.69 12.49 12.23
C PRO A 371 2.54 10.98 12.09
N ALA A 372 1.48 10.45 12.71
CA ALA A 372 0.80 9.23 12.30
C ALA A 372 -0.62 9.61 11.89
N GLU A 373 -0.88 9.63 10.58
CA GLU A 373 -2.17 10.06 9.99
C GLU A 373 -2.85 8.91 9.25
N ALA A 374 -4.17 8.73 9.49
CA ALA A 374 -4.92 7.69 8.82
C ALA A 374 -6.41 8.02 8.68
N THR A 375 -7.00 7.56 7.57
CA THR A 375 -8.44 7.36 7.42
C THR A 375 -8.74 5.87 7.59
N ILE A 376 -9.59 5.51 8.54
CA ILE A 376 -9.93 4.13 8.90
C ILE A 376 -11.43 3.94 8.68
N ARG A 377 -11.79 3.20 7.63
CA ARG A 377 -13.19 3.11 7.23
C ARG A 377 -13.61 1.73 6.74
N TYR A 378 -14.86 1.39 6.94
CA TYR A 378 -15.45 0.14 6.46
C TYR A 378 -14.65 -1.12 6.82
N ASN A 379 -14.01 -1.14 7.99
CA ASN A 379 -13.34 -2.32 8.52
C ASN A 379 -14.24 -3.03 9.53
N VAL A 380 -14.04 -4.33 9.69
CA VAL A 380 -14.64 -5.11 10.75
C VAL A 380 -13.57 -5.54 11.74
N SER A 381 -13.78 -5.26 13.04
CA SER A 381 -12.98 -5.76 14.15
C SER A 381 -13.86 -6.69 15.00
N GLN A 382 -13.45 -7.94 15.14
CA GLN A 382 -14.20 -8.97 15.87
C GLN A 382 -13.33 -9.63 16.94
N GLY A 383 -13.72 -9.53 18.21
CA GLY A 383 -13.00 -10.22 19.27
C GLY A 383 -11.60 -9.70 19.57
N ASP A 384 -11.19 -8.60 18.95
CA ASP A 384 -9.94 -7.91 19.27
C ASP A 384 -9.96 -7.43 20.72
N GLY A 385 -8.80 -7.46 21.39
CA GLY A 385 -8.67 -7.24 22.82
C GLY A 385 -7.94 -5.95 23.21
N ASN A 386 -7.61 -5.83 24.47
CA ASN A 386 -6.82 -4.78 25.11
C ASN A 386 -7.23 -3.34 24.72
N GLN A 387 -6.63 -2.74 23.73
CA GLN A 387 -6.91 -1.36 23.28
C GLN A 387 -7.35 -1.39 21.80
N ILE A 388 -8.66 -1.35 21.58
CA ILE A 388 -9.20 -1.49 20.23
C ILE A 388 -8.65 -0.40 19.32
N PHE A 389 -8.60 0.85 19.82
CA PHE A 389 -7.90 1.97 19.17
C PHE A 389 -6.88 2.55 20.14
N ALA A 390 -5.60 2.38 19.87
CA ALA A 390 -4.50 2.96 20.63
C ALA A 390 -3.95 4.19 19.88
N LEU A 391 -4.05 5.38 20.49
CA LEU A 391 -3.63 6.64 19.90
C LEU A 391 -2.50 7.20 20.75
N SER A 392 -1.30 7.22 20.22
CA SER A 392 -0.11 7.61 20.96
C SER A 392 0.57 8.84 20.32
N THR A 393 1.86 9.01 20.55
CA THR A 393 2.64 10.20 20.17
C THR A 393 2.35 10.65 18.74
N ASN A 394 1.99 11.92 18.55
CA ASN A 394 1.71 12.54 17.26
C ASN A 394 0.68 11.84 16.35
N ALA A 395 -0.15 10.96 16.92
CA ALA A 395 -1.36 10.49 16.25
C ALA A 395 -2.27 11.70 15.99
N LYS A 396 -2.46 12.08 14.73
CA LYS A 396 -3.23 13.27 14.37
C LYS A 396 -3.89 13.14 13.00
N ASN A 397 -4.93 13.93 12.78
CA ASN A 397 -5.70 13.88 11.54
C ASN A 397 -6.19 12.44 11.24
N ILE A 398 -6.77 11.81 12.26
CA ILE A 398 -7.28 10.43 12.16
C ILE A 398 -8.79 10.49 12.06
N ASP A 399 -9.33 9.95 10.95
CA ASP A 399 -10.75 9.91 10.70
C ASP A 399 -11.24 8.45 10.67
N ILE A 400 -12.08 8.07 11.62
CA ILE A 400 -12.54 6.70 11.87
C ILE A 400 -14.04 6.65 11.62
N TYR A 401 -14.46 6.07 10.50
CA TYR A 401 -15.88 6.06 10.18
C TYR A 401 -16.36 4.80 9.48
N ASN A 402 -17.65 4.52 9.66
CA ASN A 402 -18.30 3.35 9.08
C ASN A 402 -17.54 2.04 9.34
N ASN A 403 -16.93 1.87 10.53
CA ASN A 403 -16.39 0.57 10.94
C ASN A 403 -17.40 -0.16 11.83
N THR A 404 -17.30 -1.48 11.89
CA THR A 404 -18.04 -2.30 12.84
C THR A 404 -17.07 -2.94 13.83
N ILE A 405 -17.19 -2.59 15.10
CA ILE A 405 -16.38 -3.09 16.20
C ILE A 405 -17.25 -4.01 17.03
N TRP A 406 -16.87 -5.28 17.12
CA TRP A 406 -17.61 -6.31 17.82
C TRP A 406 -16.75 -6.98 18.90
N THR A 407 -16.86 -6.49 20.15
CA THR A 407 -16.08 -6.98 21.31
C THR A 407 -17.05 -7.58 22.36
N PRO A 408 -17.46 -8.85 22.21
CA PRO A 408 -18.48 -9.48 23.06
C PRO A 408 -17.98 -9.75 24.48
N LEU A 409 -16.73 -10.12 24.63
CA LEU A 409 -16.08 -10.46 25.89
C LEU A 409 -14.68 -9.82 25.93
N THR A 410 -14.16 -9.60 27.12
CA THR A 410 -12.75 -9.23 27.28
C THR A 410 -11.90 -10.47 26.97
N PRO A 411 -11.04 -10.43 25.96
CA PRO A 411 -10.15 -11.55 25.65
C PRO A 411 -9.27 -11.90 26.86
N PHE A 412 -8.95 -13.17 27.02
CA PHE A 412 -7.92 -13.57 27.94
C PHE A 412 -6.56 -13.30 27.31
N ILE A 413 -5.75 -12.49 27.97
CA ILE A 413 -4.39 -12.16 27.53
C ILE A 413 -3.43 -12.69 28.59
N ALA A 414 -2.72 -13.75 28.25
CA ALA A 414 -1.87 -14.47 29.21
C ALA A 414 -0.77 -13.58 29.81
N ASN A 415 -0.22 -12.68 29.02
CA ASN A 415 0.89 -11.82 29.41
C ASN A 415 0.45 -10.47 30.04
N ASN A 416 -0.86 -10.19 30.10
CA ASN A 416 -1.41 -9.01 30.73
C ASN A 416 -2.64 -9.36 31.58
N PRO A 417 -2.44 -9.90 32.80
CA PRO A 417 -3.54 -10.19 33.71
C PRO A 417 -4.17 -8.91 34.28
N ASP A 418 -3.46 -7.79 34.28
CA ASP A 418 -4.00 -6.49 34.72
C ASP A 418 -4.75 -5.82 33.55
N ARG A 419 -6.07 -5.90 33.61
CA ARG A 419 -6.99 -5.32 32.62
C ARG A 419 -7.23 -3.82 32.82
N ALA A 420 -6.47 -3.16 33.68
CA ALA A 420 -6.69 -1.74 34.02
C ALA A 420 -6.54 -0.81 32.79
N GLU A 421 -5.76 -1.20 31.79
CA GLU A 421 -5.53 -0.43 30.56
C GLU A 421 -6.48 -0.79 29.40
N PHE A 422 -7.29 -1.83 29.55
CA PHE A 422 -8.22 -2.24 28.51
C PHE A 422 -9.23 -1.12 28.19
N SER A 423 -9.34 -0.78 26.93
CA SER A 423 -10.15 0.36 26.49
C SER A 423 -10.63 0.22 25.05
N MET A 424 -11.80 0.79 24.77
CA MET A 424 -12.29 0.95 23.41
C MET A 424 -11.44 1.96 22.64
N VAL A 425 -11.10 3.07 23.29
CA VAL A 425 -10.19 4.09 22.78
C VAL A 425 -9.23 4.46 23.90
N LYS A 426 -7.94 4.42 23.63
CA LYS A 426 -6.87 4.86 24.53
C LYS A 426 -6.06 5.98 23.89
N VAL A 427 -6.06 7.14 24.54
CA VAL A 427 -5.14 8.24 24.21
C VAL A 427 -4.01 8.24 25.23
N TRP A 428 -2.77 8.02 24.75
CA TRP A 428 -1.61 7.85 25.62
C TRP A 428 -0.95 9.17 26.04
N ASN A 429 -1.04 10.21 25.19
CA ASN A 429 -0.39 11.49 25.50
C ASN A 429 -1.09 12.70 24.87
N THR A 430 -0.61 13.90 25.19
CA THR A 430 -1.21 15.18 24.80
C THR A 430 -0.89 15.63 23.38
N SER A 431 0.00 14.96 22.65
CA SER A 431 0.33 15.30 21.26
C SER A 431 -0.68 14.74 20.26
N VAL A 432 -1.61 13.89 20.70
CA VAL A 432 -2.75 13.44 19.91
C VAL A 432 -3.68 14.62 19.62
N SER A 433 -4.10 14.76 18.35
CA SER A 433 -4.99 15.87 17.94
C SER A 433 -5.81 15.54 16.72
N ASN A 434 -6.99 16.18 16.60
CA ASN A 434 -7.88 16.06 15.45
C ASN A 434 -8.22 14.61 15.08
N VAL A 435 -8.87 13.90 16.03
CA VAL A 435 -9.35 12.54 15.84
C VAL A 435 -10.87 12.56 15.84
N SER A 436 -11.50 11.89 14.88
CA SER A 436 -12.96 11.78 14.80
C SER A 436 -13.43 10.36 14.63
N PHE A 437 -14.54 10.02 15.30
CA PHE A 437 -15.29 8.78 15.15
C PHE A 437 -16.69 9.10 14.66
N ARG A 438 -17.08 8.56 13.49
CA ARG A 438 -18.38 8.83 12.89
C ARG A 438 -19.00 7.56 12.30
N ASN A 439 -20.32 7.44 12.37
CA ASN A 439 -21.05 6.36 11.70
C ASN A 439 -20.60 4.93 12.06
N ASN A 440 -19.83 4.72 13.11
CA ASN A 440 -19.40 3.37 13.48
C ASN A 440 -20.51 2.64 14.23
N ILE A 441 -20.55 1.30 14.11
CA ILE A 441 -21.28 0.43 15.03
C ILE A 441 -20.28 -0.13 16.04
N ILE A 442 -20.54 0.07 17.32
CA ILE A 442 -19.68 -0.35 18.41
C ILE A 442 -20.50 -1.25 19.35
N TYR A 443 -20.27 -2.56 19.28
CA TYR A 443 -20.74 -3.52 20.27
C TYR A 443 -19.65 -3.75 21.30
N ASN A 444 -19.86 -3.24 22.49
CA ASN A 444 -18.89 -3.28 23.60
C ASN A 444 -19.44 -4.14 24.75
N GLY A 445 -19.66 -5.43 24.49
CA GLY A 445 -20.11 -6.40 25.52
C GLY A 445 -19.09 -6.60 26.63
N ALA A 446 -17.81 -6.38 26.34
CA ALA A 446 -16.72 -6.43 27.31
C ALA A 446 -16.73 -5.26 28.31
N GLY A 447 -17.48 -4.19 28.05
CA GLY A 447 -17.54 -3.01 28.91
C GLY A 447 -16.26 -2.16 28.92
N LEU A 448 -15.51 -2.16 27.83
CA LEU A 448 -14.26 -1.42 27.70
C LEU A 448 -14.48 0.09 27.86
N ALA A 449 -13.61 0.74 28.62
CA ALA A 449 -13.69 2.18 28.89
C ALA A 449 -13.22 3.01 27.69
N TYR A 450 -13.70 4.25 27.59
CA TYR A 450 -13.11 5.29 26.74
C TYR A 450 -12.11 6.10 27.60
N ARG A 451 -10.82 5.92 27.33
CA ARG A 451 -9.71 6.63 27.98
C ARG A 451 -9.15 7.67 27.02
N ASP A 452 -10.03 8.48 26.49
CA ASP A 452 -9.78 9.48 25.47
C ASP A 452 -9.51 10.87 26.07
N SER A 453 -9.26 11.86 25.21
CA SER A 453 -9.00 13.25 25.55
C SER A 453 -9.87 14.20 24.72
N ALA A 454 -9.76 15.51 24.96
CA ALA A 454 -10.45 16.53 24.17
C ALA A 454 -10.05 16.52 22.67
N ALA A 455 -8.98 15.84 22.31
CA ALA A 455 -8.54 15.67 20.93
C ALA A 455 -9.44 14.74 20.12
N VAL A 456 -10.29 13.94 20.78
CA VAL A 456 -11.16 12.96 20.14
C VAL A 456 -12.61 13.45 20.15
N SER A 457 -13.25 13.45 19.00
CA SER A 457 -14.66 13.78 18.79
C SER A 457 -15.44 12.56 18.31
N TYR A 458 -16.72 12.52 18.66
CA TYR A 458 -17.62 11.45 18.27
C TYR A 458 -18.92 12.06 17.72
N ASP A 459 -19.45 11.50 16.64
CA ASP A 459 -20.70 11.95 16.06
C ASP A 459 -21.43 10.84 15.31
N ARG A 460 -22.70 10.61 15.65
CA ARG A 460 -23.58 9.67 14.96
C ARG A 460 -23.08 8.20 14.97
N ASN A 461 -22.39 7.79 16.04
CA ASN A 461 -22.03 6.39 16.22
C ASN A 461 -23.19 5.62 16.86
N PHE A 462 -23.27 4.31 16.60
CA PHE A 462 -24.22 3.40 17.22
C PHE A 462 -23.54 2.60 18.33
N TYR A 463 -24.11 2.64 19.51
CA TYR A 463 -23.59 1.93 20.69
C TYR A 463 -24.53 0.81 21.11
N GLN A 464 -24.07 -0.42 21.00
CA GLN A 464 -24.76 -1.59 21.54
C GLN A 464 -23.95 -2.15 22.71
N SER A 465 -24.51 -2.07 23.90
CA SER A 465 -23.85 -2.39 25.17
C SER A 465 -22.65 -1.50 25.51
N GLY A 466 -22.25 -1.51 26.78
CA GLY A 466 -21.12 -0.75 27.28
C GLY A 466 -21.33 0.76 27.38
N PRO A 467 -20.29 1.49 27.80
CA PRO A 467 -20.37 2.93 27.97
C PRO A 467 -20.41 3.68 26.63
N ILE A 468 -21.08 4.82 26.62
CA ILE A 468 -21.05 5.82 25.54
C ILE A 468 -20.06 6.92 25.93
N PRO A 469 -19.14 7.33 25.04
CA PRO A 469 -18.19 8.39 25.36
C PRO A 469 -18.91 9.72 25.64
N ALA A 470 -18.48 10.44 26.67
CA ALA A 470 -19.15 11.67 27.13
C ALA A 470 -19.17 12.80 26.07
N ARG A 471 -18.32 12.71 25.03
CA ARG A 471 -18.24 13.70 23.94
C ARG A 471 -19.01 13.28 22.68
N GLU A 472 -19.74 12.19 22.72
CA GLU A 472 -20.64 11.80 21.61
C GLU A 472 -21.77 12.81 21.45
N ARG A 473 -21.94 13.33 20.22
CA ARG A 473 -22.90 14.41 19.93
C ARG A 473 -24.29 13.91 19.57
N ALA A 474 -24.37 12.78 18.85
CA ALA A 474 -25.64 12.28 18.34
C ALA A 474 -25.69 10.75 18.43
N ALA A 475 -25.43 10.21 19.62
CA ALA A 475 -25.45 8.78 19.87
C ALA A 475 -26.76 8.12 19.42
N LEU A 476 -26.61 7.01 18.72
CA LEU A 476 -27.67 6.02 18.57
C LEU A 476 -27.36 4.84 19.49
N SER A 477 -28.35 4.25 20.10
CA SER A 477 -28.15 3.14 21.03
C SER A 477 -29.30 2.14 21.01
N GLY A 478 -29.01 0.94 21.49
CA GLY A 478 -29.96 -0.18 21.51
C GLY A 478 -29.38 -1.41 20.84
N THR A 479 -30.24 -2.20 20.19
CA THR A 479 -29.81 -3.35 19.40
C THR A 479 -29.61 -2.90 17.96
N ALA A 480 -28.38 -3.02 17.43
CA ALA A 480 -28.06 -2.63 16.06
C ALA A 480 -28.80 -3.48 15.01
N GLY A 481 -29.34 -4.63 15.41
CA GLY A 481 -30.11 -5.50 14.52
C GLY A 481 -29.28 -6.06 13.37
N LEU A 482 -28.05 -6.49 13.66
CA LEU A 482 -27.18 -7.16 12.71
C LEU A 482 -27.61 -8.61 12.50
N SER A 483 -27.39 -9.19 11.32
CA SER A 483 -27.95 -10.50 10.95
C SER A 483 -27.36 -11.67 11.72
N ALA A 484 -26.04 -11.74 11.88
CA ALA A 484 -25.32 -12.77 12.62
C ALA A 484 -23.91 -12.28 13.06
N PRO A 485 -23.82 -11.20 13.85
CA PRO A 485 -22.54 -10.62 14.22
C PRO A 485 -21.74 -11.55 15.11
N GLY A 486 -20.42 -11.55 14.97
CA GLY A 486 -19.51 -12.40 15.73
C GLY A 486 -19.38 -13.82 15.19
N ALA A 487 -20.03 -14.16 14.08
CA ALA A 487 -19.99 -15.49 13.48
C ALA A 487 -19.00 -15.58 12.30
N ALA A 488 -18.42 -14.47 11.86
CA ALA A 488 -17.47 -14.46 10.74
C ALA A 488 -16.19 -15.23 11.11
N THR A 489 -15.69 -16.00 10.16
CA THR A 489 -14.46 -16.80 10.29
C THR A 489 -13.41 -16.42 9.24
N SER A 490 -13.76 -15.53 8.32
CA SER A 490 -12.85 -15.00 7.32
C SER A 490 -13.38 -13.67 6.76
N ILE A 491 -12.53 -12.94 6.08
CA ILE A 491 -12.89 -11.69 5.38
C ILE A 491 -13.99 -11.90 4.33
N ASN A 492 -14.14 -13.10 3.80
CA ASN A 492 -15.18 -13.42 2.82
C ASN A 492 -16.55 -13.70 3.46
N ASP A 493 -16.65 -13.76 4.79
CA ASP A 493 -17.86 -14.13 5.55
C ASP A 493 -18.38 -12.99 6.43
N LEU A 494 -18.32 -11.76 5.96
CA LEU A 494 -18.73 -10.58 6.72
C LEU A 494 -20.22 -10.23 6.59
N ALA A 495 -21.01 -11.03 5.88
CA ALA A 495 -22.45 -10.79 5.68
C ALA A 495 -23.23 -10.71 7.00
N GLY A 496 -22.77 -11.41 8.04
CA GLY A 496 -23.36 -11.39 9.38
C GLY A 496 -23.39 -10.00 10.03
N TYR A 497 -22.59 -9.07 9.58
CA TYR A 497 -22.55 -7.70 10.08
C TYR A 497 -23.51 -6.74 9.35
N ALA A 498 -24.26 -7.22 8.37
CA ALA A 498 -25.26 -6.39 7.69
C ALA A 498 -26.44 -6.10 8.63
N PRO A 499 -26.91 -4.82 8.71
CA PRO A 499 -28.15 -4.49 9.38
C PRO A 499 -29.36 -5.21 8.75
N THR A 500 -30.23 -5.76 9.56
CA THR A 500 -31.47 -6.41 9.11
C THR A 500 -32.58 -5.38 8.85
N ALA A 501 -33.66 -5.81 8.21
CA ALA A 501 -34.82 -4.94 7.98
C ALA A 501 -35.38 -4.41 9.33
N GLY A 502 -35.54 -3.09 9.42
CA GLY A 502 -35.99 -2.41 10.64
C GLY A 502 -34.89 -2.17 11.69
N SER A 503 -33.63 -2.44 11.35
CA SER A 503 -32.49 -2.07 12.19
C SER A 503 -32.44 -0.56 12.43
N LEU A 504 -32.12 -0.16 13.64
CA LEU A 504 -31.90 1.25 14.01
C LEU A 504 -30.61 1.82 13.41
N ALA A 505 -29.77 1.00 12.80
CA ALA A 505 -28.54 1.43 12.14
C ALA A 505 -28.75 1.75 10.64
N THR A 506 -29.92 1.42 10.07
CA THR A 506 -30.21 1.58 8.65
C THR A 506 -30.50 3.05 8.30
N ALA A 507 -29.83 3.58 7.28
CA ALA A 507 -29.98 4.94 6.75
C ALA A 507 -29.88 6.03 7.83
N GLN A 508 -28.98 5.88 8.78
CA GLN A 508 -28.76 6.81 9.89
C GLN A 508 -27.40 7.52 9.82
N GLY A 509 -26.53 7.11 8.91
CA GLY A 509 -25.18 7.66 8.80
C GLY A 509 -25.17 9.11 8.35
N LEU A 510 -24.19 9.88 8.82
CA LEU A 510 -23.83 11.15 8.21
C LEU A 510 -23.39 10.89 6.77
N ASP A 511 -23.73 11.80 5.88
CA ASP A 511 -23.20 11.78 4.52
C ASP A 511 -21.73 12.23 4.55
N ILE A 512 -20.81 11.32 4.26
CA ILE A 512 -19.37 11.57 4.25
C ILE A 512 -18.91 11.58 2.80
N PRO A 513 -18.50 12.73 2.26
CA PRO A 513 -17.99 12.81 0.91
C PRO A 513 -16.72 11.97 0.74
N PHE A 514 -16.52 11.37 -0.45
CA PHE A 514 -15.35 10.57 -0.80
C PHE A 514 -15.13 9.37 0.13
N ASP A 515 -16.21 8.73 0.49
CA ASP A 515 -16.24 7.59 1.40
C ASP A 515 -15.85 6.24 0.74
N GLY A 516 -15.36 6.27 -0.50
CA GLY A 516 -14.99 5.10 -1.27
C GLY A 516 -16.12 4.49 -2.09
N GLY A 517 -17.38 4.94 -1.87
CA GLY A 517 -18.54 4.51 -2.63
C GLY A 517 -18.96 3.04 -2.44
N ARG A 518 -18.28 2.30 -1.56
CA ARG A 518 -18.54 0.87 -1.28
C ARG A 518 -18.39 0.54 0.19
N ASP A 519 -19.01 -0.55 0.60
CA ASP A 519 -18.78 -1.19 1.90
C ASP A 519 -17.67 -2.26 1.82
N VAL A 520 -17.34 -2.88 2.97
CA VAL A 520 -16.30 -3.92 3.06
C VAL A 520 -16.56 -5.16 2.16
N ARG A 521 -17.80 -5.39 1.76
CA ARG A 521 -18.20 -6.48 0.86
C ARG A 521 -18.25 -6.04 -0.61
N GLY A 522 -17.84 -4.81 -0.90
CA GLY A 522 -17.92 -4.23 -2.23
C GLY A 522 -19.32 -3.76 -2.64
N THR A 523 -20.31 -3.77 -1.71
CA THR A 523 -21.66 -3.27 -1.97
C THR A 523 -21.61 -1.76 -2.17
N LEU A 524 -22.24 -1.26 -3.22
CA LEU A 524 -22.33 0.17 -3.49
C LEU A 524 -23.08 0.89 -2.37
N LEU A 525 -22.54 2.01 -1.93
CA LEU A 525 -23.20 2.88 -0.97
C LEU A 525 -24.38 3.59 -1.62
N PRO A 526 -25.48 3.81 -0.87
CA PRO A 526 -26.63 4.53 -1.39
C PRO A 526 -26.29 6.01 -1.64
N SER A 527 -26.96 6.64 -2.61
CA SER A 527 -26.89 8.08 -2.80
C SER A 527 -27.69 8.79 -1.70
N GLY A 528 -27.10 9.04 -0.55
CA GLY A 528 -27.71 9.65 0.62
C GLY A 528 -27.15 9.08 1.91
N MET A 529 -27.96 9.04 2.98
CA MET A 529 -27.52 8.50 4.25
C MET A 529 -27.28 6.98 4.12
N ALA A 530 -26.00 6.59 4.26
CA ALA A 530 -25.61 5.19 4.34
C ALA A 530 -26.06 4.56 5.67
N ASP A 531 -26.04 3.25 5.75
CA ASP A 531 -26.15 2.56 7.02
C ASP A 531 -24.92 2.83 7.88
N LEU A 532 -25.08 2.74 9.17
CA LEU A 532 -23.93 2.75 10.08
C LEU A 532 -23.15 1.44 9.98
N GLY A 533 -21.85 1.51 10.28
CA GLY A 533 -20.98 0.34 10.28
C GLY A 533 -20.39 -0.02 8.92
N ALA A 534 -19.67 -1.14 8.88
CA ALA A 534 -18.84 -1.57 7.78
C ALA A 534 -19.59 -2.27 6.64
N VAL A 535 -20.80 -2.75 6.88
CA VAL A 535 -21.60 -3.54 5.95
C VAL A 535 -22.97 -2.89 5.76
N GLN A 536 -23.36 -2.67 4.51
CA GLN A 536 -24.66 -2.10 4.19
C GLN A 536 -25.76 -3.15 4.18
N SER A 537 -26.96 -2.75 4.62
CA SER A 537 -28.18 -3.56 4.52
C SER A 537 -28.67 -3.56 3.09
N THR A 538 -28.36 -4.55 2.31
CA THR A 538 -28.89 -4.66 0.96
C THR A 538 -30.18 -5.44 0.94
N ALA A 539 -31.29 -4.76 1.12
CA ALA A 539 -32.53 -5.25 0.55
C ALA A 539 -32.46 -5.02 -0.97
N GLY A 540 -31.80 -5.88 -1.71
CA GLY A 540 -31.93 -5.99 -3.16
C GLY A 540 -30.82 -5.44 -4.05
N ALA A 541 -29.67 -5.06 -3.55
CA ALA A 541 -28.53 -4.77 -4.42
C ALA A 541 -27.68 -6.00 -4.63
N GLY A 542 -27.48 -6.35 -5.90
CA GLY A 542 -26.62 -7.45 -6.29
C GLY A 542 -25.20 -7.27 -5.78
N LEU A 543 -24.75 -8.30 -5.22
CA LEU A 543 -23.43 -8.76 -4.86
C LEU A 543 -22.29 -8.11 -5.66
N ASN A 544 -21.18 -7.78 -4.97
CA ASN A 544 -19.84 -7.58 -5.55
C ASN A 544 -19.85 -6.98 -6.97
N GLU A 545 -20.40 -5.79 -7.14
CA GLU A 545 -20.13 -5.10 -8.39
C GLU A 545 -18.64 -4.76 -8.44
N ALA A 546 -17.96 -5.32 -9.43
CA ALA A 546 -16.59 -4.96 -9.74
C ALA A 546 -16.44 -3.43 -9.82
N ALA A 547 -15.30 -2.90 -9.41
CA ALA A 547 -14.97 -1.51 -9.67
C ALA A 547 -15.30 -1.17 -11.12
N PRO A 548 -15.76 0.04 -11.44
CA PRO A 548 -16.09 0.38 -12.81
C PRO A 548 -14.88 0.20 -13.71
N THR A 549 -15.09 -0.34 -14.91
CA THR A 549 -14.03 -0.34 -15.91
C THR A 549 -13.77 1.09 -16.34
N VAL A 550 -12.55 1.56 -16.17
CA VAL A 550 -12.15 2.92 -16.54
C VAL A 550 -11.38 2.91 -17.85
N THR A 551 -11.80 3.78 -18.78
CA THR A 551 -11.07 4.05 -20.01
C THR A 551 -10.82 5.54 -20.16
N THR A 552 -9.69 5.91 -20.76
CA THR A 552 -9.33 7.30 -21.00
C THR A 552 -8.73 7.49 -22.39
N SER A 553 -9.00 8.64 -23.01
CA SER A 553 -8.39 9.04 -24.29
C SER A 553 -7.03 9.74 -24.12
N PHE A 554 -6.62 10.00 -22.88
CA PHE A 554 -5.38 10.76 -22.61
C PHE A 554 -4.10 9.91 -22.58
N GLY A 555 -4.23 8.55 -22.64
CA GLY A 555 -3.12 7.63 -22.41
C GLY A 555 -2.71 7.57 -20.93
N ASN A 556 -1.65 6.85 -20.65
CA ASN A 556 -1.13 6.65 -19.29
C ASN A 556 0.27 7.21 -19.15
N GLY A 557 0.53 7.92 -18.08
CA GLY A 557 1.88 8.28 -17.63
C GLY A 557 2.66 7.06 -17.15
N GLN A 558 3.91 7.25 -16.81
CA GLN A 558 4.74 6.18 -16.26
C GLN A 558 4.14 5.65 -14.95
N SER A 559 4.06 4.33 -14.85
CA SER A 559 3.61 3.61 -13.64
C SER A 559 2.16 3.86 -13.21
N THR A 560 1.29 4.39 -14.09
CA THR A 560 -0.13 4.59 -13.78
C THR A 560 -1.02 3.78 -14.72
N VAL A 561 -2.16 3.33 -14.19
CA VAL A 561 -3.18 2.59 -14.95
C VAL A 561 -4.55 3.26 -14.78
N PRO A 562 -5.43 3.24 -15.79
CA PRO A 562 -6.73 3.91 -15.70
C PRO A 562 -7.60 3.42 -14.54
N ALA A 563 -7.44 2.17 -14.12
CA ALA A 563 -8.18 1.61 -12.99
C ALA A 563 -7.99 2.41 -11.69
N ALA A 564 -6.83 3.04 -11.49
CA ALA A 564 -6.58 3.90 -10.32
C ALA A 564 -7.48 5.14 -10.24
N ILE A 565 -8.17 5.51 -11.34
CA ILE A 565 -9.13 6.62 -11.34
C ILE A 565 -10.41 6.30 -10.55
N ALA A 566 -10.73 5.02 -10.33
CA ALA A 566 -11.95 4.60 -9.64
C ALA A 566 -11.73 3.29 -8.87
N ASP A 567 -10.63 3.21 -8.14
CA ASP A 567 -10.27 2.05 -7.31
C ASP A 567 -10.76 2.17 -5.85
N GLY A 568 -11.46 3.26 -5.51
CA GLY A 568 -11.96 3.55 -4.18
C GLY A 568 -10.92 4.25 -3.29
N SER A 569 -9.76 4.61 -3.85
CA SER A 569 -8.67 5.27 -3.12
C SER A 569 -8.30 6.59 -3.79
N ASP A 570 -8.47 7.69 -3.10
CA ASP A 570 -7.99 9.00 -3.57
C ASP A 570 -6.47 9.21 -3.32
N LEU A 571 -5.80 8.21 -2.79
CA LEU A 571 -4.35 8.21 -2.55
C LEU A 571 -3.53 7.56 -3.69
N THR A 572 -4.18 6.97 -4.68
CA THR A 572 -3.55 6.29 -5.82
C THR A 572 -3.76 7.08 -7.13
N PRO A 573 -3.01 8.19 -7.37
CA PRO A 573 -3.29 9.05 -8.51
C PRO A 573 -2.93 8.37 -9.84
N TRP A 574 -3.84 8.49 -10.81
CA TRP A 574 -3.53 8.31 -12.21
C TRP A 574 -3.05 9.63 -12.82
N ALA A 575 -2.11 9.56 -13.76
CA ALA A 575 -1.68 10.72 -14.55
C ALA A 575 -1.58 10.35 -16.03
N SER A 576 -1.87 11.32 -16.91
CA SER A 576 -1.57 11.23 -18.32
C SER A 576 -0.06 11.36 -18.59
N PRO A 577 0.43 11.04 -19.80
CA PRO A 577 1.77 11.44 -20.22
C PRO A 577 2.00 12.95 -20.03
N SER A 578 3.25 13.35 -19.79
CA SER A 578 3.64 14.76 -19.59
C SER A 578 3.68 15.59 -20.88
N SER A 579 3.31 15.02 -22.01
CA SER A 579 3.22 15.71 -23.29
C SER A 579 2.11 15.12 -24.16
N GLY A 580 1.55 15.92 -25.05
CA GLY A 580 0.55 15.46 -26.02
C GLY A 580 -0.89 15.39 -25.49
N VAL A 581 -1.19 15.96 -24.31
CA VAL A 581 -2.57 16.05 -23.81
C VAL A 581 -3.40 16.89 -24.77
N GLN A 582 -4.48 16.32 -25.31
CA GLN A 582 -5.39 16.99 -26.25
C GLN A 582 -6.77 17.16 -25.64
N PHE A 583 -7.40 18.31 -25.86
CA PHE A 583 -8.76 18.58 -25.45
C PHE A 583 -9.68 18.80 -26.69
N PRO A 584 -10.97 18.39 -26.62
CA PRO A 584 -11.57 17.63 -25.53
C PRO A 584 -11.08 16.18 -25.52
N GLY A 585 -10.89 15.63 -24.31
CA GLY A 585 -10.60 14.22 -24.09
C GLY A 585 -11.62 13.59 -23.13
N ASN A 586 -11.62 12.28 -23.02
CA ASN A 586 -12.64 11.55 -22.28
C ASN A 586 -12.02 10.70 -21.16
N ILE A 587 -12.73 10.65 -20.01
CA ILE A 587 -12.59 9.62 -18.98
C ILE A 587 -13.96 8.97 -18.85
N THR A 588 -14.06 7.66 -19.04
CA THR A 588 -15.31 6.90 -19.01
C THR A 588 -15.26 5.84 -17.92
N LEU A 589 -16.29 5.81 -17.09
CA LEU A 589 -16.56 4.77 -16.11
C LEU A 589 -17.70 3.90 -16.65
N GLU A 590 -17.46 2.61 -16.81
CA GLU A 590 -18.45 1.60 -17.22
C GLU A 590 -18.75 0.70 -16.03
N PHE A 591 -20.00 0.70 -15.59
CA PHE A 591 -20.48 -0.07 -14.45
C PHE A 591 -20.89 -1.48 -14.89
N ALA A 592 -20.72 -2.47 -14.01
CA ALA A 592 -21.15 -3.84 -14.27
C ALA A 592 -22.67 -3.96 -14.44
N SER A 593 -23.43 -3.08 -13.76
CA SER A 593 -24.89 -2.91 -13.96
C SER A 593 -25.28 -1.43 -13.94
N PRO A 594 -26.43 -1.05 -14.56
CA PRO A 594 -26.91 0.32 -14.52
C PRO A 594 -27.17 0.79 -13.08
N ARG A 595 -26.71 1.99 -12.74
CA ARG A 595 -26.89 2.62 -11.42
C ARG A 595 -27.45 4.04 -11.53
N THR A 596 -28.10 4.50 -10.48
CA THR A 596 -28.58 5.88 -10.39
C THR A 596 -27.44 6.78 -9.90
N VAL A 597 -27.15 7.83 -10.68
CA VAL A 597 -26.10 8.81 -10.40
C VAL A 597 -26.76 10.19 -10.23
N LYS A 598 -26.46 10.85 -9.11
CA LYS A 598 -26.88 12.22 -8.80
C LYS A 598 -25.72 13.21 -8.85
N ALA A 599 -24.52 12.73 -8.57
CA ALA A 599 -23.30 13.54 -8.56
C ALA A 599 -22.09 12.72 -9.04
N VAL A 600 -21.08 13.42 -9.51
CA VAL A 600 -19.75 12.89 -9.76
C VAL A 600 -18.77 13.59 -8.82
N GLU A 601 -18.02 12.83 -8.05
CA GLU A 601 -17.00 13.32 -7.15
C GLU A 601 -15.63 13.11 -7.79
N LEU A 602 -14.77 14.11 -7.73
CA LEU A 602 -13.41 14.07 -8.27
C LEU A 602 -12.41 14.45 -7.18
N ALA A 603 -11.35 13.68 -7.08
CA ALA A 603 -10.21 13.96 -6.22
C ALA A 603 -8.93 14.08 -7.04
N THR A 604 -8.03 14.97 -6.65
CA THR A 604 -6.70 15.09 -7.26
C THR A 604 -5.69 15.71 -6.29
N ILE A 605 -4.42 15.40 -6.49
CA ILE A 605 -3.29 16.09 -5.85
C ILE A 605 -2.76 17.19 -6.78
N PHE A 606 -2.13 18.21 -6.23
CA PHE A 606 -1.61 19.34 -7.02
C PHE A 606 -2.64 19.93 -8.00
N GLY A 607 -3.91 20.02 -7.59
CA GLY A 607 -5.02 20.35 -8.46
C GLY A 607 -4.86 21.66 -9.23
N ALA A 608 -4.27 22.69 -8.62
CA ALA A 608 -3.96 23.95 -9.29
C ALA A 608 -2.92 23.81 -10.41
N GLY A 609 -2.12 22.73 -10.43
CA GLY A 609 -1.08 22.45 -11.43
C GLY A 609 -1.45 21.41 -12.48
N GLN A 610 -2.33 20.42 -12.15
CA GLN A 610 -2.62 19.29 -13.04
C GLN A 610 -4.08 18.79 -12.99
N GLY A 611 -4.97 19.46 -12.25
CA GLY A 611 -6.37 19.04 -12.12
C GLY A 611 -7.23 19.42 -13.33
N ILE A 612 -8.31 18.65 -13.56
CA ILE A 612 -9.36 18.93 -14.54
C ILE A 612 -10.01 20.28 -14.22
N LYS A 613 -10.07 21.18 -15.20
CA LYS A 613 -10.55 22.54 -15.01
C LYS A 613 -12.02 22.73 -15.45
N THR A 614 -12.34 22.19 -16.61
CA THR A 614 -13.69 22.28 -17.19
C THR A 614 -14.10 20.94 -17.76
N VAL A 615 -15.29 20.48 -17.41
CA VAL A 615 -15.80 19.18 -17.80
C VAL A 615 -17.29 19.22 -18.15
N ASP A 616 -17.71 18.43 -19.16
CA ASP A 616 -19.11 18.01 -19.31
C ASP A 616 -19.27 16.63 -18.70
N VAL A 617 -20.42 16.39 -18.08
CA VAL A 617 -20.81 15.06 -17.60
C VAL A 617 -21.88 14.50 -18.53
N GLN A 618 -21.62 13.29 -19.05
CA GLN A 618 -22.52 12.58 -19.95
C GLN A 618 -22.86 11.20 -19.39
N SER A 619 -24.10 10.76 -19.60
CA SER A 619 -24.56 9.41 -19.32
C SER A 619 -24.87 8.67 -20.61
N TRP A 620 -24.76 7.34 -20.58
CA TRP A 620 -25.14 6.47 -21.69
C TRP A 620 -26.61 6.05 -21.56
N ASP A 621 -27.45 6.31 -22.57
CA ASP A 621 -28.88 5.96 -22.56
C ASP A 621 -29.20 4.56 -23.14
N GLY A 622 -28.16 3.80 -23.52
CA GLY A 622 -28.27 2.52 -24.19
C GLY A 622 -27.92 2.59 -25.69
N SER A 623 -27.93 3.80 -26.28
CA SER A 623 -27.68 4.02 -27.70
C SER A 623 -26.75 5.21 -27.97
N ALA A 624 -26.79 6.25 -27.14
CA ALA A 624 -26.05 7.48 -27.32
C ALA A 624 -25.58 8.08 -25.99
N TRP A 625 -24.62 8.98 -26.07
CA TRP A 625 -24.20 9.82 -24.95
C TRP A 625 -25.10 11.03 -24.81
N VAL A 626 -25.74 11.17 -23.65
CA VAL A 626 -26.60 12.29 -23.30
C VAL A 626 -25.89 13.21 -22.32
N THR A 627 -25.74 14.48 -22.65
CA THR A 627 -25.11 15.46 -21.76
C THR A 627 -26.05 15.81 -20.63
N GLN A 628 -25.65 15.48 -19.40
CA GLN A 628 -26.39 15.78 -18.18
C GLN A 628 -26.01 17.13 -17.58
N LEU A 629 -24.74 17.52 -17.74
CA LEU A 629 -24.24 18.82 -17.29
C LEU A 629 -23.13 19.29 -18.23
N SER A 630 -23.16 20.56 -18.61
CA SER A 630 -22.14 21.16 -19.49
C SER A 630 -21.29 22.19 -18.78
N ASN A 631 -20.01 22.23 -19.10
CA ASN A 631 -19.05 23.26 -18.66
C ASN A 631 -18.95 23.43 -17.13
N ALA A 632 -19.06 22.34 -16.37
CA ALA A 632 -18.80 22.37 -14.94
C ALA A 632 -17.35 22.86 -14.69
N GLN A 633 -17.20 23.84 -13.80
CA GLN A 633 -15.90 24.42 -13.46
C GLN A 633 -15.41 23.80 -12.14
N LEU A 634 -14.21 23.24 -12.16
CA LEU A 634 -13.54 22.65 -11.00
C LEU A 634 -12.45 23.62 -10.55
N GLY A 635 -12.78 24.50 -9.63
CA GLY A 635 -11.86 25.51 -9.11
C GLY A 635 -10.86 24.92 -8.11
N TRP A 636 -9.81 24.26 -8.60
CA TRP A 636 -8.72 23.72 -7.77
C TRP A 636 -7.83 24.83 -7.25
N THR A 637 -7.46 24.76 -5.98
CA THR A 637 -6.62 25.74 -5.29
C THR A 637 -5.35 25.11 -4.71
N GLY A 638 -5.36 23.80 -4.46
CA GLY A 638 -4.26 23.07 -3.86
C GLY A 638 -3.08 22.90 -4.82
N ASN A 639 -1.88 23.20 -4.35
CA ASN A 639 -0.63 22.97 -5.10
C ASN A 639 0.36 22.16 -4.27
N SER A 640 -0.12 21.10 -3.65
CA SER A 640 0.65 20.17 -2.83
C SER A 640 0.15 18.75 -3.06
N ALA A 641 0.83 17.77 -2.47
CA ALA A 641 0.39 16.36 -2.48
C ALA A 641 -0.86 16.10 -1.61
N ALA A 642 -1.38 17.08 -0.89
CA ALA A 642 -2.66 16.95 -0.21
C ALA A 642 -3.79 16.80 -1.24
N VAL A 643 -4.66 15.82 -1.04
CA VAL A 643 -5.80 15.55 -1.92
C VAL A 643 -6.83 16.67 -1.79
N GLU A 644 -7.17 17.30 -2.90
CA GLU A 644 -8.29 18.23 -3.01
C GLU A 644 -9.46 17.53 -3.71
N ARG A 645 -10.69 17.77 -3.21
CA ARG A 645 -11.91 17.08 -3.67
C ARG A 645 -12.93 18.07 -4.17
N LYS A 646 -13.66 17.71 -5.24
CA LYS A 646 -14.76 18.51 -5.81
C LYS A 646 -15.93 17.60 -6.18
N THR A 647 -17.14 18.06 -5.89
CA THR A 647 -18.39 17.40 -6.28
C THR A 647 -19.05 18.15 -7.43
N VAL A 648 -19.35 17.45 -8.50
CA VAL A 648 -20.12 17.93 -9.65
C VAL A 648 -21.54 17.38 -9.51
N GLN A 649 -22.46 18.21 -9.02
CA GLN A 649 -23.87 17.85 -8.85
C GLN A 649 -24.58 17.84 -10.20
N LEU A 650 -25.31 16.77 -10.51
CA LEU A 650 -26.19 16.72 -11.69
C LEU A 650 -27.52 17.44 -11.42
N PRO A 651 -28.14 18.09 -12.43
CA PRO A 651 -29.44 18.73 -12.28
C PRO A 651 -30.58 17.78 -11.86
N SER A 652 -30.44 16.51 -12.26
CA SER A 652 -31.36 15.42 -11.87
C SER A 652 -30.61 14.10 -11.82
N ALA A 653 -31.12 13.16 -11.01
CA ALA A 653 -30.61 11.82 -10.99
C ALA A 653 -30.82 11.12 -12.33
N VAL A 654 -29.82 10.34 -12.78
CA VAL A 654 -29.88 9.55 -14.02
C VAL A 654 -29.49 8.10 -13.75
N THR A 655 -30.29 7.15 -14.25
CA THR A 655 -29.93 5.73 -14.21
C THR A 655 -29.21 5.35 -15.50
N THR A 656 -27.97 4.85 -15.39
CA THR A 656 -27.11 4.60 -16.55
C THR A 656 -26.08 3.50 -16.27
N GLY A 657 -25.70 2.77 -17.33
CA GLY A 657 -24.59 1.82 -17.28
C GLY A 657 -23.22 2.46 -17.45
N LYS A 658 -23.14 3.73 -17.91
CA LYS A 658 -21.85 4.41 -18.13
C LYS A 658 -21.96 5.91 -17.88
N ILE A 659 -20.95 6.45 -17.21
CA ILE A 659 -20.72 7.90 -17.09
C ILE A 659 -19.44 8.26 -17.85
N ARG A 660 -19.48 9.39 -18.57
CA ARG A 660 -18.31 9.93 -19.25
C ARG A 660 -18.09 11.39 -18.84
N LEU A 661 -16.87 11.68 -18.46
CA LEU A 661 -16.38 13.04 -18.29
C LEU A 661 -15.69 13.47 -19.59
N VAL A 662 -16.27 14.47 -20.28
CA VAL A 662 -15.64 15.12 -21.43
C VAL A 662 -14.82 16.28 -20.90
N VAL A 663 -13.54 16.04 -20.72
CA VAL A 663 -12.60 17.05 -20.19
C VAL A 663 -12.27 18.05 -21.29
N LYS A 664 -12.67 19.31 -21.09
CA LYS A 664 -12.45 20.41 -22.05
C LYS A 664 -11.20 21.23 -21.76
N ALA A 665 -10.78 21.25 -20.52
CA ALA A 665 -9.58 21.95 -20.08
C ALA A 665 -9.06 21.35 -18.76
N ALA A 666 -7.75 21.43 -18.57
CA ALA A 666 -7.08 21.10 -17.31
C ALA A 666 -5.97 22.11 -17.01
N ASN A 667 -5.51 22.13 -15.77
CA ASN A 667 -4.24 22.76 -15.42
C ASN A 667 -3.11 21.84 -15.91
N LEU A 668 -2.14 22.36 -16.64
CA LEU A 668 -1.05 21.58 -17.26
C LEU A 668 0.32 22.20 -16.94
N THR A 669 0.54 22.61 -15.70
CA THR A 669 1.80 23.24 -15.28
C THR A 669 3.01 22.34 -15.58
N TRP A 670 2.83 21.02 -15.48
CA TRP A 670 3.87 20.03 -15.77
C TRP A 670 3.59 19.22 -17.04
N GLY A 671 2.65 19.68 -17.87
CA GLY A 671 2.28 19.04 -19.13
C GLY A 671 1.32 17.86 -19.00
N ASN A 672 1.08 17.33 -17.81
CA ASN A 672 0.18 16.21 -17.54
C ASN A 672 -1.11 16.64 -16.84
N LEU A 673 -2.15 15.86 -17.03
CA LEU A 673 -3.39 15.85 -16.26
C LEU A 673 -3.33 14.71 -15.22
N ALA A 674 -3.79 14.94 -14.01
CA ALA A 674 -3.90 13.89 -13.00
C ALA A 674 -5.28 13.86 -12.32
N VAL A 675 -5.68 12.66 -11.92
CA VAL A 675 -6.90 12.34 -11.19
C VAL A 675 -6.55 11.28 -10.15
N SER A 676 -6.88 11.52 -8.90
CA SER A 676 -6.69 10.54 -7.83
C SER A 676 -7.89 9.61 -7.70
N GLU A 677 -9.12 10.13 -7.83
CA GLU A 677 -10.33 9.30 -7.74
C GLU A 677 -11.47 9.97 -8.51
N ILE A 678 -12.33 9.18 -9.13
CA ILE A 678 -13.65 9.57 -9.61
C ILE A 678 -14.66 8.56 -9.07
N SER A 679 -15.56 9.01 -8.24
CA SER A 679 -16.70 8.24 -7.77
C SER A 679 -18.02 8.84 -8.21
N THR A 680 -19.11 8.07 -8.09
CA THR A 680 -20.46 8.52 -8.47
C THR A 680 -21.41 8.27 -7.31
N ARG A 681 -22.24 9.26 -7.02
CA ARG A 681 -23.32 9.20 -6.01
C ARG A 681 -24.69 9.31 -6.61
#